data_44410c8d35bba0c41dfb39c01d3ae647
#
_entry.id   44410c8d35bba0c41dfb39c01d3ae647
#
_cell.length_a   1.000
_cell.length_b   1.000
_cell.length_c   1.000
_cell.angle_alpha   90.00
_cell.angle_beta   90.00
_cell.angle_gamma   90.00
#
_symmetry.space_group_name_H-M   'P 1'
#
loop_
_entity.id
_entity.type
_entity.pdbx_description
1 polymer ?
#
loop_
_entity_poly.entity_id
_entity_poly.type
_entity_poly.pdbx_seq_one_letter_code
_entity_poly.pdbx_strand_id
1 'polypeptide(L)'
;MSRGLGDVYKRQVLDSLNHLQYYKPTVWTSCTSGTAASFSAVAYHFGKMLRDSLNVPVGLICNAVGGSPTEAWIDRRTLEFEFPAILHDWTKNDLIQDWVRERAALNIKYATDKRQRHPYEPCYLFESGIRPLDKYPLKGIVWYQGESNAHNKEAHEKLFKLLVDSWRSNWDEPDLPFYYVQLSSIDRPSWTWFRDSQRRLMKCVSNTGMVVSSDQGDSLDVHPANKKPIGERLAYWALNRTYGHEDVLPSGPLFRCAEFRNGAVYVSFDYGDGLGSVDEAPLCSFEVAEEDGVYEPATAVVEDDCLKVYNTNIKNPRFIRYGWQPFTRANLVNKAGLPASTFRAAAPVAYVTIDKISRMQGFPQADKDFAKGVSACFAGIAAGQLLIAGGCNFPEIPAYAGGAKKYYRDIYTALIPKDSILVWQRVGQLPQAMAYGVSVSTTDGIICVGGMNERGALSVTYRIRVADKKAVVETLPSLPCTLDNMTGALLGNKLYVAGGNKNGKASNAFYCLDLEQLPQGWRELPAFPGAPRVQPISAAQLDADGQLCFYLWSGFAAPVEGRAASLSVDGYVYSPAADTWTPLPEVVNEAGETVSLGGGVATAWGKNLIICMGGVDKDIFLRALQKPAADYLTHPVEWYRFNKRILVYDVRLQEWQTIACTPDTARAGAALVICGKNIFCINGELKPGVRTPGITRIAIKE
;
A
#
# COMPACT_ATOMS: atom_id res chain seq x y z
N MET A 1 -29.93 18.05 -8.06
CA MET A 1 -29.29 18.45 -6.78
C MET A 1 -30.01 17.73 -5.65
N SER A 2 -29.41 16.69 -5.10
CA SER A 2 -29.89 16.12 -3.85
C SER A 2 -29.49 17.07 -2.72
N ARG A 3 -30.35 18.01 -2.34
CA ARG A 3 -30.21 18.81 -1.13
C ARG A 3 -30.71 18.01 0.07
N GLY A 4 -30.11 16.88 0.34
CA GLY A 4 -30.33 16.10 1.56
C GLY A 4 -29.47 16.58 2.73
N LEU A 5 -29.19 17.86 2.82
CA LEU A 5 -28.44 18.44 3.92
C LEU A 5 -29.40 18.73 5.08
N GLY A 6 -29.53 17.79 6.03
CA GLY A 6 -30.14 18.05 7.32
C GLY A 6 -31.47 17.33 7.65
N ASP A 7 -32.00 16.53 6.73
CA ASP A 7 -33.27 15.87 7.00
C ASP A 7 -33.12 14.67 7.94
N VAL A 8 -33.86 14.71 9.05
CA VAL A 8 -34.11 13.54 9.88
C VAL A 8 -35.13 12.68 9.17
N TYR A 9 -34.81 11.39 8.97
CA TYR A 9 -35.70 10.49 8.25
C TYR A 9 -36.98 10.20 9.03
N LYS A 10 -38.13 10.26 8.35
CA LYS A 10 -39.43 9.84 8.91
C LYS A 10 -39.44 8.32 9.12
N ARG A 11 -40.32 7.83 10.03
CA ARG A 11 -40.43 6.41 10.38
C ARG A 11 -40.61 5.49 9.16
N GLN A 12 -41.41 5.88 8.17
CA GLN A 12 -41.63 5.10 6.94
C GLN A 12 -40.39 4.96 6.09
N VAL A 13 -39.54 6.01 6.04
CA VAL A 13 -38.23 5.98 5.33
C VAL A 13 -37.26 5.08 6.08
N LEU A 14 -37.22 5.13 7.41
CA LEU A 14 -36.38 4.29 8.24
C LEU A 14 -36.67 2.79 8.04
N ASP A 15 -37.96 2.43 7.99
CA ASP A 15 -38.39 1.05 7.72
C ASP A 15 -37.97 0.59 6.30
N SER A 16 -38.16 1.44 5.28
CA SER A 16 -37.74 1.14 3.92
C SER A 16 -36.22 0.95 3.80
N LEU A 17 -35.43 1.69 4.58
CA LEU A 17 -33.96 1.53 4.60
C LEU A 17 -33.54 0.15 5.11
N ASN A 18 -34.24 -0.39 6.14
CA ASN A 18 -33.95 -1.71 6.67
C ASN A 18 -34.24 -2.83 5.66
N HIS A 19 -35.08 -2.56 4.66
CA HIS A 19 -35.40 -3.47 3.54
C HIS A 19 -34.64 -3.14 2.25
N LEU A 20 -33.56 -2.34 2.31
CA LEU A 20 -32.76 -1.90 1.14
C LEU A 20 -33.57 -1.13 0.07
N GLN A 21 -34.70 -0.53 0.44
CA GLN A 21 -35.60 0.20 -0.44
C GLN A 21 -35.27 1.71 -0.44
N TYR A 22 -34.00 2.04 -0.67
CA TYR A 22 -33.58 3.45 -0.76
C TYR A 22 -34.00 4.08 -2.09
N TYR A 23 -33.79 3.35 -3.21
CA TYR A 23 -34.14 3.83 -4.54
C TYR A 23 -35.59 3.56 -4.87
N LYS A 24 -36.23 4.55 -5.49
CA LYS A 24 -37.61 4.38 -6.00
C LYS A 24 -37.56 3.73 -7.37
N PRO A 25 -38.55 2.86 -7.70
CA PRO A 25 -38.71 2.36 -9.06
C PRO A 25 -38.76 3.52 -10.06
N THR A 26 -38.05 3.37 -11.18
CA THR A 26 -37.98 4.35 -12.25
C THR A 26 -38.08 3.66 -13.62
N VAL A 27 -38.30 4.44 -14.65
CA VAL A 27 -38.37 3.97 -16.04
C VAL A 27 -37.45 4.80 -16.92
N TRP A 28 -37.04 4.25 -18.04
CA TRP A 28 -36.31 5.00 -19.06
C TRP A 28 -37.16 6.17 -19.57
N THR A 29 -36.58 7.35 -19.53
CA THR A 29 -37.23 8.59 -19.93
C THR A 29 -36.40 9.27 -21.01
N SER A 30 -37.03 9.70 -22.10
CA SER A 30 -36.37 10.46 -23.16
C SER A 30 -35.86 11.81 -22.63
N CYS A 31 -34.66 12.20 -23.05
CA CYS A 31 -34.08 13.49 -22.71
C CYS A 31 -34.82 14.62 -23.44
N THR A 32 -35.48 15.47 -22.68
CA THR A 32 -36.12 16.71 -23.12
C THR A 32 -35.65 17.87 -22.26
N SER A 33 -35.96 19.12 -22.64
CA SER A 33 -35.63 20.27 -21.81
C SER A 33 -36.20 20.20 -20.39
N GLY A 34 -37.35 19.59 -20.20
CA GLY A 34 -37.97 19.40 -18.89
C GLY A 34 -37.33 18.28 -18.08
N THR A 35 -37.03 17.13 -18.68
CA THR A 35 -36.40 16.01 -17.97
C THR A 35 -34.95 16.25 -17.67
N ALA A 36 -34.22 16.93 -18.56
CA ALA A 36 -32.79 17.27 -18.33
C ALA A 36 -32.58 18.21 -17.14
N ALA A 37 -33.51 19.13 -16.89
CA ALA A 37 -33.39 20.09 -15.78
C ALA A 37 -33.41 19.40 -14.39
N SER A 38 -33.99 18.22 -14.25
CA SER A 38 -34.04 17.43 -13.00
C SER A 38 -33.00 16.33 -12.94
N PHE A 39 -32.21 16.12 -14.00
CA PHE A 39 -31.18 15.09 -14.07
C PHE A 39 -29.81 15.60 -13.60
N SER A 40 -28.84 14.70 -13.41
CA SER A 40 -27.45 15.06 -13.14
C SER A 40 -26.88 15.92 -14.26
N ALA A 41 -26.46 17.15 -13.95
CA ALA A 41 -25.88 18.05 -14.96
C ALA A 41 -24.55 17.48 -15.53
N VAL A 42 -23.71 16.85 -14.70
CA VAL A 42 -22.47 16.21 -15.16
C VAL A 42 -22.80 15.08 -16.14
N ALA A 43 -23.70 14.18 -15.75
CA ALA A 43 -24.11 13.05 -16.60
C ALA A 43 -24.80 13.53 -17.88
N TYR A 44 -25.60 14.60 -17.81
CA TYR A 44 -26.23 15.20 -19.00
C TYR A 44 -25.18 15.70 -20.01
N HIS A 45 -24.22 16.50 -19.56
CA HIS A 45 -23.19 17.03 -20.47
C HIS A 45 -22.28 15.93 -21.02
N PHE A 46 -21.95 14.92 -20.20
CA PHE A 46 -21.24 13.72 -20.65
C PHE A 46 -22.01 12.99 -21.77
N GLY A 47 -23.26 12.64 -21.50
CA GLY A 47 -24.08 11.90 -22.49
C GLY A 47 -24.39 12.68 -23.72
N LYS A 48 -24.62 14.02 -23.60
CA LYS A 48 -24.83 14.91 -24.72
C LYS A 48 -23.62 14.91 -25.67
N MET A 49 -22.42 15.09 -25.13
CA MET A 49 -21.20 15.10 -25.93
C MET A 49 -20.96 13.75 -26.63
N LEU A 50 -21.14 12.63 -25.94
CA LEU A 50 -21.03 11.30 -26.52
C LEU A 50 -22.03 11.12 -27.66
N ARG A 51 -23.30 11.49 -27.45
CA ARG A 51 -24.34 11.39 -28.48
C ARG A 51 -23.99 12.23 -29.70
N ASP A 52 -23.55 13.47 -29.49
CA ASP A 52 -23.25 14.42 -30.58
C ASP A 52 -21.99 13.98 -31.37
N SER A 53 -21.00 13.36 -30.69
CA SER A 53 -19.77 12.89 -31.34
C SER A 53 -19.95 11.53 -32.05
N LEU A 54 -20.71 10.61 -31.47
CA LEU A 54 -20.85 9.24 -31.96
C LEU A 54 -22.09 9.06 -32.85
N ASN A 55 -23.03 10.00 -32.82
CA ASN A 55 -24.32 9.93 -33.50
C ASN A 55 -25.13 8.65 -33.19
N VAL A 56 -25.08 8.19 -31.92
CA VAL A 56 -25.82 7.02 -31.42
C VAL A 56 -26.65 7.39 -30.20
N PRO A 57 -27.72 6.66 -29.89
CA PRO A 57 -28.42 6.81 -28.61
C PRO A 57 -27.50 6.51 -27.43
N VAL A 58 -27.54 7.33 -26.38
CA VAL A 58 -26.77 7.15 -25.12
C VAL A 58 -27.73 7.04 -23.97
N GLY A 59 -27.69 5.89 -23.26
CA GLY A 59 -28.44 5.66 -22.04
C GLY A 59 -27.61 6.02 -20.81
N LEU A 60 -28.21 6.74 -19.86
CA LEU A 60 -27.55 7.16 -18.62
C LEU A 60 -28.31 6.67 -17.40
N ILE A 61 -27.64 5.97 -16.49
CA ILE A 61 -28.18 5.55 -15.19
C ILE A 61 -27.47 6.41 -14.12
N CYS A 62 -28.24 7.12 -13.30
CA CYS A 62 -27.72 7.99 -12.25
C CYS A 62 -28.17 7.48 -10.87
N ASN A 63 -27.27 6.80 -10.17
CA ASN A 63 -27.50 6.28 -8.81
C ASN A 63 -26.85 7.13 -7.71
N ALA A 64 -26.39 8.34 -8.01
CA ALA A 64 -25.63 9.18 -7.08
C ALA A 64 -26.42 9.51 -5.81
N VAL A 65 -25.76 9.41 -4.66
CA VAL A 65 -26.29 9.78 -3.34
C VAL A 65 -25.36 10.78 -2.68
N GLY A 66 -25.84 12.00 -2.45
CA GLY A 66 -25.03 13.09 -1.89
C GLY A 66 -24.50 12.74 -0.50
N GLY A 67 -23.18 12.99 -0.30
CA GLY A 67 -22.51 12.77 0.98
C GLY A 67 -22.19 11.31 1.32
N SER A 68 -22.47 10.35 0.45
CA SER A 68 -22.14 8.96 0.70
C SER A 68 -20.62 8.73 0.58
N PRO A 69 -20.01 7.97 1.50
CA PRO A 69 -18.60 7.59 1.41
C PRO A 69 -18.39 6.42 0.43
N THR A 70 -17.16 6.23 -0.02
CA THR A 70 -16.77 5.21 -1.02
C THR A 70 -17.16 3.80 -0.58
N GLU A 71 -16.93 3.46 0.69
CA GLU A 71 -17.21 2.12 1.26
C GLU A 71 -18.69 1.73 1.20
N ALA A 72 -19.60 2.69 1.13
CA ALA A 72 -21.02 2.40 0.95
C ALA A 72 -21.36 1.76 -0.41
N TRP A 73 -20.45 1.89 -1.39
CA TRP A 73 -20.63 1.45 -2.78
C TRP A 73 -19.84 0.18 -3.13
N ILE A 74 -19.20 -0.45 -2.16
CA ILE A 74 -18.38 -1.67 -2.35
C ILE A 74 -19.18 -2.88 -1.87
N ASP A 75 -19.11 -4.00 -2.57
CA ASP A 75 -19.79 -5.22 -2.15
C ASP A 75 -19.25 -5.74 -0.79
N ARG A 76 -20.13 -6.38 -0.04
CA ARG A 76 -19.83 -6.85 1.32
C ARG A 76 -18.68 -7.86 1.35
N ARG A 77 -18.66 -8.80 0.39
CA ARG A 77 -17.63 -9.83 0.33
C ARG A 77 -16.23 -9.21 0.14
N THR A 78 -16.11 -8.26 -0.75
CA THR A 78 -14.86 -7.53 -0.97
C THR A 78 -14.37 -6.85 0.31
N LEU A 79 -15.25 -6.12 1.02
CA LEU A 79 -14.85 -5.46 2.28
C LEU A 79 -14.56 -6.44 3.41
N GLU A 80 -15.31 -7.54 3.53
CA GLU A 80 -15.07 -8.57 4.55
C GLU A 80 -13.71 -9.25 4.40
N PHE A 81 -13.24 -9.42 3.16
CA PHE A 81 -11.96 -10.08 2.89
C PHE A 81 -10.78 -9.11 2.84
N GLU A 82 -10.97 -7.95 2.23
CA GLU A 82 -9.86 -7.05 1.91
C GLU A 82 -9.72 -5.88 2.90
N PHE A 83 -10.82 -5.43 3.52
CA PHE A 83 -10.79 -4.33 4.46
C PHE A 83 -11.83 -4.48 5.59
N PRO A 84 -11.80 -5.58 6.36
CA PRO A 84 -12.81 -5.86 7.39
C PRO A 84 -12.90 -4.78 8.47
N ALA A 85 -11.82 -4.04 8.74
CA ALA A 85 -11.82 -2.98 9.74
C ALA A 85 -12.84 -1.88 9.44
N ILE A 86 -13.14 -1.59 8.16
CA ILE A 86 -14.12 -0.55 7.79
C ILE A 86 -15.57 -0.94 8.13
N LEU A 87 -15.83 -2.24 8.28
CA LEU A 87 -17.17 -2.78 8.62
C LEU A 87 -17.46 -2.77 10.11
N HIS A 88 -16.41 -2.77 10.94
CA HIS A 88 -16.57 -2.91 12.38
C HIS A 88 -17.08 -1.63 13.01
N ASP A 89 -18.23 -1.71 13.68
CA ASP A 89 -18.88 -0.60 14.42
C ASP A 89 -18.80 0.75 13.69
N TRP A 90 -19.17 0.75 12.40
CA TRP A 90 -18.95 1.85 11.47
C TRP A 90 -19.36 3.23 11.98
N THR A 91 -20.36 3.30 12.85
CA THR A 91 -20.84 4.55 13.48
C THR A 91 -19.84 5.16 14.47
N LYS A 92 -18.83 4.41 14.89
CA LYS A 92 -17.75 4.84 15.79
C LYS A 92 -16.35 4.65 15.19
N ASN A 93 -16.27 4.21 13.94
CA ASN A 93 -15.04 3.87 13.28
C ASN A 93 -14.33 5.12 12.76
N ASP A 94 -13.09 5.37 13.21
CA ASP A 94 -12.30 6.55 12.84
C ASP A 94 -11.79 6.52 11.38
N LEU A 95 -11.87 5.37 10.70
CA LEU A 95 -11.65 5.30 9.25
C LEU A 95 -12.76 6.01 8.46
N ILE A 96 -13.93 6.23 9.07
CA ILE A 96 -15.08 6.93 8.47
C ILE A 96 -15.15 8.34 9.05
N GLN A 97 -15.26 9.33 8.18
CA GLN A 97 -15.22 10.73 8.55
C GLN A 97 -16.30 11.09 9.57
N ASP A 98 -15.96 11.94 10.56
CA ASP A 98 -16.84 12.35 11.66
C ASP A 98 -18.19 12.85 11.17
N TRP A 99 -18.20 13.78 10.22
CA TRP A 99 -19.44 14.35 9.73
C TRP A 99 -20.36 13.33 9.05
N VAL A 100 -19.80 12.26 8.44
CA VAL A 100 -20.57 11.14 7.86
C VAL A 100 -21.28 10.39 8.97
N ARG A 101 -20.55 10.07 10.05
CA ARG A 101 -21.06 9.39 11.25
C ARG A 101 -22.13 10.23 11.97
N GLU A 102 -21.83 11.51 12.20
CA GLU A 102 -22.74 12.47 12.84
C GLU A 102 -24.02 12.67 12.03
N ARG A 103 -23.89 12.80 10.71
CA ARG A 103 -25.03 12.94 9.81
C ARG A 103 -25.90 11.70 9.85
N ALA A 104 -25.31 10.51 9.78
CA ALA A 104 -26.05 9.27 9.89
C ALA A 104 -26.78 9.17 11.24
N ALA A 105 -26.09 9.46 12.35
CA ALA A 105 -26.69 9.47 13.68
C ALA A 105 -27.87 10.46 13.78
N LEU A 106 -27.73 11.67 13.21
CA LEU A 106 -28.83 12.64 13.18
C LEU A 106 -30.03 12.12 12.37
N ASN A 107 -29.79 11.53 11.22
CA ASN A 107 -30.83 11.03 10.34
C ASN A 107 -31.66 9.90 10.99
N ILE A 108 -31.00 9.01 11.74
CA ILE A 108 -31.64 7.83 12.36
C ILE A 108 -31.99 8.05 13.84
N LYS A 109 -31.87 9.26 14.40
CA LYS A 109 -32.06 9.52 15.84
C LYS A 109 -33.42 9.10 16.41
N TYR A 110 -34.42 8.95 15.56
CA TYR A 110 -35.77 8.50 15.95
C TYR A 110 -36.02 7.01 15.62
N ALA A 111 -35.01 6.28 15.18
CA ALA A 111 -35.11 4.87 14.91
C ALA A 111 -35.39 4.10 16.22
N THR A 112 -36.32 3.17 16.14
CA THR A 112 -36.66 2.24 17.25
C THR A 112 -35.91 0.91 17.14
N ASP A 113 -35.43 0.60 15.92
CA ASP A 113 -34.60 -0.57 15.66
C ASP A 113 -33.14 -0.25 16.00
N LYS A 114 -32.53 -1.06 16.86
CA LYS A 114 -31.10 -0.94 17.21
C LYS A 114 -30.16 -1.24 16.05
N ARG A 115 -30.64 -1.93 15.01
CA ARG A 115 -29.91 -2.27 13.77
C ARG A 115 -30.34 -1.41 12.59
N GLN A 116 -30.80 -0.19 12.85
CA GLN A 116 -31.25 0.71 11.80
C GLN A 116 -30.17 0.90 10.74
N ARG A 117 -30.50 0.57 9.49
CA ARG A 117 -29.65 0.75 8.33
C ARG A 117 -29.64 2.23 7.89
N HIS A 118 -28.54 2.64 7.24
CA HIS A 118 -28.39 3.98 6.68
C HIS A 118 -27.66 3.92 5.33
N PRO A 119 -27.96 4.79 4.33
CA PRO A 119 -27.28 4.81 3.04
C PRO A 119 -25.76 5.03 3.10
N TYR A 120 -25.25 5.61 4.19
CA TYR A 120 -23.80 5.80 4.40
C TYR A 120 -23.12 4.59 5.06
N GLU A 121 -23.87 3.60 5.46
CA GLU A 121 -23.33 2.35 5.99
C GLU A 121 -22.50 1.64 4.90
N PRO A 122 -21.31 1.11 5.23
CA PRO A 122 -20.54 0.30 4.27
C PRO A 122 -21.40 -0.76 3.59
N CYS A 123 -21.24 -0.94 2.29
CA CYS A 123 -21.97 -1.85 1.39
C CYS A 123 -23.43 -1.46 1.08
N TYR A 124 -24.04 -0.55 1.83
CA TYR A 124 -25.48 -0.30 1.69
C TYR A 124 -25.91 0.11 0.29
N LEU A 125 -25.21 1.07 -0.31
CA LEU A 125 -25.56 1.59 -1.65
C LEU A 125 -25.19 0.60 -2.77
N PHE A 126 -24.19 -0.24 -2.54
CA PHE A 126 -23.95 -1.37 -3.43
C PHE A 126 -25.14 -2.36 -3.40
N GLU A 127 -25.54 -2.78 -2.21
CA GLU A 127 -26.62 -3.75 -2.04
C GLU A 127 -27.97 -3.22 -2.57
N SER A 128 -28.28 -1.94 -2.33
CA SER A 128 -29.58 -1.33 -2.69
C SER A 128 -29.64 -0.76 -4.11
N GLY A 129 -28.51 -0.33 -4.70
CA GLY A 129 -28.51 0.42 -5.96
C GLY A 129 -27.66 -0.17 -7.08
N ILE A 130 -26.56 -0.89 -6.76
CA ILE A 130 -25.66 -1.46 -7.76
C ILE A 130 -26.05 -2.91 -8.06
N ARG A 131 -26.20 -3.74 -7.03
CA ARG A 131 -26.58 -5.14 -7.20
C ARG A 131 -27.87 -5.37 -8.01
N PRO A 132 -28.92 -4.53 -7.89
CA PRO A 132 -30.11 -4.66 -8.76
C PRO A 132 -29.83 -4.43 -10.26
N LEU A 133 -28.68 -3.85 -10.62
CA LEU A 133 -28.23 -3.67 -11.99
C LEU A 133 -27.29 -4.79 -12.47
N ASP A 134 -27.12 -5.83 -11.67
CA ASP A 134 -26.29 -6.98 -12.05
C ASP A 134 -26.65 -7.48 -13.46
N LYS A 135 -25.62 -7.71 -14.28
CA LYS A 135 -25.73 -8.15 -15.68
C LYS A 135 -26.45 -7.18 -16.63
N TYR A 136 -26.85 -5.99 -16.18
CA TYR A 136 -27.29 -4.98 -17.11
C TYR A 136 -26.11 -4.50 -17.98
N PRO A 137 -26.18 -4.55 -19.30
CA PRO A 137 -25.05 -4.18 -20.15
C PRO A 137 -24.64 -2.72 -19.94
N LEU A 138 -23.40 -2.50 -19.52
CA LEU A 138 -22.81 -1.17 -19.35
C LEU A 138 -21.61 -1.00 -20.29
N LYS A 139 -21.41 0.21 -20.80
CA LYS A 139 -20.23 0.55 -21.59
C LYS A 139 -19.10 1.14 -20.76
N GLY A 140 -19.39 1.57 -19.56
CA GLY A 140 -18.43 2.12 -18.61
C GLY A 140 -19.10 2.79 -17.43
N ILE A 141 -18.30 3.18 -16.45
CA ILE A 141 -18.70 3.85 -15.22
C ILE A 141 -18.13 5.26 -15.20
N VAL A 142 -18.93 6.20 -14.69
CA VAL A 142 -18.51 7.57 -14.40
C VAL A 142 -18.69 7.81 -12.90
N TRP A 143 -17.59 8.18 -12.23
CA TRP A 143 -17.55 8.31 -10.77
C TRP A 143 -17.18 9.73 -10.34
N TYR A 144 -18.02 10.38 -9.54
CA TYR A 144 -17.74 11.69 -8.97
C TYR A 144 -18.04 11.68 -7.46
N GLN A 145 -17.05 11.39 -6.67
CA GLN A 145 -17.14 11.28 -5.20
C GLN A 145 -15.72 11.43 -4.61
N GLY A 146 -15.62 11.74 -3.34
CA GLY A 146 -14.35 11.80 -2.61
C GLY A 146 -14.43 12.67 -1.37
N GLU A 147 -15.36 13.61 -1.32
CA GLU A 147 -15.50 14.62 -0.26
C GLU A 147 -15.66 13.97 1.13
N SER A 148 -16.36 12.85 1.20
CA SER A 148 -16.61 12.10 2.43
C SER A 148 -15.45 11.17 2.84
N ASN A 149 -14.39 11.09 2.02
CA ASN A 149 -13.20 10.28 2.28
C ASN A 149 -11.91 11.13 2.30
N ALA A 150 -12.02 12.47 2.05
CA ALA A 150 -10.88 13.35 1.90
C ALA A 150 -10.07 13.60 3.19
N HIS A 151 -10.55 13.14 4.34
CA HIS A 151 -9.85 13.18 5.62
C HIS A 151 -8.74 12.12 5.72
N ASN A 152 -8.83 11.02 4.97
CA ASN A 152 -7.91 9.90 5.02
C ASN A 152 -7.64 9.37 3.59
N LYS A 153 -6.61 9.93 2.95
CA LYS A 153 -6.24 9.57 1.57
C LYS A 153 -5.75 8.13 1.43
N GLU A 154 -5.08 7.60 2.44
CA GLU A 154 -4.53 6.24 2.44
C GLU A 154 -5.65 5.20 2.46
N ALA A 155 -6.65 5.38 3.32
CA ALA A 155 -7.83 4.55 3.31
C ALA A 155 -8.59 4.66 1.99
N HIS A 156 -8.69 5.89 1.41
CA HIS A 156 -9.35 6.10 0.13
C HIS A 156 -8.61 5.42 -1.03
N GLU A 157 -7.29 5.47 -1.08
CA GLU A 157 -6.51 4.77 -2.12
C GLU A 157 -6.83 3.27 -2.16
N LYS A 158 -6.96 2.64 -0.99
CA LYS A 158 -7.39 1.26 -0.87
C LYS A 158 -8.86 1.08 -1.29
N LEU A 159 -9.76 1.90 -0.73
CA LEU A 159 -11.19 1.82 -1.01
C LEU A 159 -11.53 2.03 -2.48
N PHE A 160 -10.85 2.97 -3.16
CA PHE A 160 -11.10 3.21 -4.59
C PHE A 160 -10.73 2.00 -5.45
N LYS A 161 -9.61 1.34 -5.17
CA LYS A 161 -9.24 0.09 -5.85
C LYS A 161 -10.30 -0.99 -5.63
N LEU A 162 -10.68 -1.20 -4.36
CA LEU A 162 -11.70 -2.18 -4.01
C LEU A 162 -13.06 -1.85 -4.63
N LEU A 163 -13.40 -0.57 -4.77
CA LEU A 163 -14.60 -0.13 -5.48
C LEU A 163 -14.59 -0.58 -6.94
N VAL A 164 -13.51 -0.30 -7.66
CA VAL A 164 -13.38 -0.65 -9.08
C VAL A 164 -13.38 -2.18 -9.25
N ASP A 165 -12.62 -2.90 -8.44
CA ASP A 165 -12.51 -4.35 -8.49
C ASP A 165 -13.86 -5.03 -8.15
N SER A 166 -14.57 -4.53 -7.14
CA SER A 166 -15.90 -4.97 -6.75
C SER A 166 -16.90 -4.85 -7.91
N TRP A 167 -16.93 -3.69 -8.57
CA TRP A 167 -17.87 -3.47 -9.66
C TRP A 167 -17.50 -4.28 -10.91
N ARG A 168 -16.23 -4.35 -11.28
CA ARG A 168 -15.74 -5.21 -12.37
C ARG A 168 -16.07 -6.68 -12.13
N SER A 169 -15.88 -7.15 -10.92
CA SER A 169 -16.25 -8.51 -10.51
C SER A 169 -17.77 -8.75 -10.58
N ASN A 170 -18.58 -7.77 -10.20
CA ASN A 170 -20.04 -7.87 -10.25
C ASN A 170 -20.57 -8.00 -11.68
N TRP A 171 -19.94 -7.32 -12.66
CA TRP A 171 -20.28 -7.42 -14.07
C TRP A 171 -19.55 -8.52 -14.84
N ASP A 172 -18.61 -9.22 -14.21
CA ASP A 172 -17.70 -10.19 -14.87
C ASP A 172 -16.93 -9.55 -16.05
N GLU A 173 -16.60 -8.27 -15.93
CA GLU A 173 -15.87 -7.47 -16.90
C GLU A 173 -14.63 -6.83 -16.27
N PRO A 174 -13.47 -7.53 -16.27
CA PRO A 174 -12.26 -7.06 -15.59
C PRO A 174 -11.70 -5.75 -16.14
N ASP A 175 -12.03 -5.42 -17.39
CA ASP A 175 -11.58 -4.20 -18.08
C ASP A 175 -12.69 -3.15 -18.26
N LEU A 176 -13.79 -3.24 -17.50
CA LEU A 176 -14.87 -2.25 -17.57
C LEU A 176 -14.29 -0.84 -17.35
N PRO A 177 -14.43 0.12 -18.29
CA PRO A 177 -13.90 1.47 -18.17
C PRO A 177 -14.46 2.20 -16.94
N PHE A 178 -13.58 2.85 -16.18
CA PHE A 178 -13.95 3.57 -14.98
C PHE A 178 -13.33 4.97 -14.99
N TYR A 179 -14.12 6.00 -15.34
CA TYR A 179 -13.67 7.38 -15.41
C TYR A 179 -14.13 8.17 -14.20
N TYR A 180 -13.22 8.93 -13.58
CA TYR A 180 -13.54 9.61 -12.33
C TYR A 180 -13.08 11.07 -12.30
N VAL A 181 -13.69 11.84 -11.41
CA VAL A 181 -13.42 13.25 -11.25
C VAL A 181 -12.51 13.47 -10.04
N GLN A 182 -11.36 14.10 -10.24
CA GLN A 182 -10.55 14.67 -9.18
C GLN A 182 -11.35 15.78 -8.50
N LEU A 183 -11.36 15.80 -7.17
CA LEU A 183 -12.11 16.82 -6.41
C LEU A 183 -11.75 18.23 -6.82
N SER A 184 -12.75 19.11 -6.86
CA SER A 184 -12.57 20.54 -7.11
C SER A 184 -11.78 21.22 -5.98
N SER A 185 -11.31 22.43 -6.21
CA SER A 185 -10.64 23.19 -5.15
C SER A 185 -11.64 23.82 -4.17
N ILE A 186 -11.32 23.71 -2.88
CA ILE A 186 -12.06 24.32 -1.75
C ILE A 186 -11.06 24.52 -0.60
N ASP A 187 -11.30 25.50 0.26
CA ASP A 187 -10.38 25.80 1.37
C ASP A 187 -10.51 24.78 2.54
N ARG A 188 -9.96 23.58 2.32
CA ARG A 188 -9.87 22.50 3.31
C ARG A 188 -8.48 21.86 3.29
N PRO A 189 -7.76 21.77 4.43
CA PRO A 189 -6.35 21.34 4.47
C PRO A 189 -6.05 19.97 3.83
N SER A 190 -6.93 18.97 3.99
CA SER A 190 -6.73 17.62 3.44
C SER A 190 -6.89 17.53 1.92
N TRP A 191 -7.46 18.54 1.28
CA TRP A 191 -7.88 18.49 -0.13
C TRP A 191 -6.72 18.31 -1.12
N THR A 192 -5.60 18.96 -0.86
CA THR A 192 -4.41 18.87 -1.74
C THR A 192 -3.84 17.47 -1.79
N TRP A 193 -3.68 16.84 -0.63
CA TRP A 193 -3.23 15.47 -0.49
C TRP A 193 -4.17 14.49 -1.18
N PHE A 194 -5.47 14.72 -1.03
CA PHE A 194 -6.48 13.87 -1.64
C PHE A 194 -6.51 13.99 -3.16
N ARG A 195 -6.39 15.20 -3.71
CA ARG A 195 -6.29 15.41 -5.16
C ARG A 195 -5.07 14.72 -5.78
N ASP A 196 -3.91 14.80 -5.12
CA ASP A 196 -2.71 14.11 -5.59
C ASP A 196 -2.85 12.58 -5.49
N SER A 197 -3.48 12.08 -4.44
CA SER A 197 -3.84 10.68 -4.28
C SER A 197 -4.73 10.19 -5.44
N GLN A 198 -5.79 10.94 -5.77
CA GLN A 198 -6.64 10.64 -6.92
C GLN A 198 -5.84 10.58 -8.23
N ARG A 199 -4.88 11.50 -8.46
CA ARG A 199 -4.00 11.47 -9.65
C ARG A 199 -3.15 10.18 -9.68
N ARG A 200 -2.61 9.76 -8.56
CA ARG A 200 -1.76 8.55 -8.46
C ARG A 200 -2.53 7.26 -8.72
N LEU A 201 -3.81 7.22 -8.36
CA LEU A 201 -4.69 6.07 -8.59
C LEU A 201 -4.79 5.66 -10.06
N MET A 202 -4.67 6.59 -11.02
CA MET A 202 -4.64 6.27 -12.44
C MET A 202 -3.51 5.31 -12.83
N LYS A 203 -2.37 5.36 -12.14
CA LYS A 203 -1.23 4.45 -12.39
C LYS A 203 -1.42 3.08 -11.73
N CYS A 204 -2.29 3.01 -10.71
CA CYS A 204 -2.49 1.79 -9.92
C CYS A 204 -3.69 0.96 -10.37
N VAL A 205 -4.63 1.55 -11.11
CA VAL A 205 -5.87 0.90 -11.55
C VAL A 205 -5.96 0.98 -13.06
N SER A 206 -5.89 -0.16 -13.73
CA SER A 206 -5.96 -0.24 -15.20
C SER A 206 -7.30 0.29 -15.75
N ASN A 207 -7.31 0.71 -17.01
CA ASN A 207 -8.48 1.22 -17.74
C ASN A 207 -9.32 2.24 -16.94
N THR A 208 -8.62 3.20 -16.33
CA THR A 208 -9.20 4.36 -15.65
C THR A 208 -8.77 5.65 -16.33
N GLY A 209 -9.53 6.72 -16.11
CA GLY A 209 -9.20 8.07 -16.55
C GLY A 209 -9.68 9.09 -15.54
N MET A 210 -8.87 10.12 -15.26
CA MET A 210 -9.18 11.14 -14.27
C MET A 210 -9.44 12.50 -14.94
N VAL A 211 -10.49 13.14 -14.53
CA VAL A 211 -10.86 14.50 -14.95
C VAL A 211 -10.45 15.49 -13.86
N VAL A 212 -9.71 16.52 -14.24
CA VAL A 212 -9.39 17.65 -13.36
C VAL A 212 -10.62 18.56 -13.24
N SER A 213 -10.96 18.98 -12.03
CA SER A 213 -12.04 19.93 -11.75
C SER A 213 -11.65 21.05 -10.79
N SER A 214 -10.37 21.15 -10.44
CA SER A 214 -9.86 22.18 -9.51
C SER A 214 -10.04 23.61 -10.02
N ASP A 215 -10.08 23.82 -11.33
CA ASP A 215 -10.36 25.08 -12.00
C ASP A 215 -11.84 25.53 -11.90
N GLN A 216 -12.74 24.62 -11.54
CA GLN A 216 -14.18 24.90 -11.39
C GLN A 216 -14.61 25.06 -9.92
N GLY A 217 -13.66 25.02 -8.96
CA GLY A 217 -13.96 25.02 -7.53
C GLY A 217 -14.42 26.39 -6.99
N ASP A 218 -14.95 26.34 -5.78
CA ASP A 218 -15.32 27.49 -4.96
C ASP A 218 -14.65 27.36 -3.60
N SER A 219 -14.26 28.50 -2.99
CA SER A 219 -13.55 28.48 -1.70
C SER A 219 -14.40 28.00 -0.53
N LEU A 220 -15.72 28.09 -0.63
CA LEU A 220 -16.66 27.78 0.45
C LEU A 220 -17.63 26.64 0.14
N ASP A 221 -17.85 26.31 -1.16
CA ASP A 221 -18.77 25.27 -1.59
C ASP A 221 -18.04 24.11 -2.27
N VAL A 222 -18.28 22.89 -1.80
CA VAL A 222 -17.77 21.66 -2.42
C VAL A 222 -18.41 21.36 -3.79
N HIS A 223 -19.48 22.07 -4.14
CA HIS A 223 -20.27 21.84 -5.34
C HIS A 223 -19.98 22.87 -6.43
N PRO A 224 -19.03 22.65 -7.35
CA PRO A 224 -18.81 23.57 -8.48
C PRO A 224 -20.11 23.91 -9.20
N ALA A 225 -20.38 25.19 -9.39
CA ALA A 225 -21.62 25.60 -10.06
C ALA A 225 -21.63 25.22 -11.55
N ASN A 226 -20.49 25.35 -12.23
CA ASN A 226 -20.32 25.00 -13.64
C ASN A 226 -19.99 23.53 -13.82
N LYS A 227 -20.99 22.72 -14.16
CA LYS A 227 -20.85 21.26 -14.37
C LYS A 227 -20.51 20.87 -15.81
N LYS A 228 -20.68 21.79 -16.78
CA LYS A 228 -20.48 21.51 -18.20
C LYS A 228 -19.05 21.03 -18.51
N PRO A 229 -17.97 21.75 -18.12
CA PRO A 229 -16.61 21.31 -18.41
C PRO A 229 -16.30 19.94 -17.81
N ILE A 230 -16.85 19.63 -16.63
CA ILE A 230 -16.61 18.36 -15.96
C ILE A 230 -17.23 17.21 -16.76
N GLY A 231 -18.47 17.35 -17.20
CA GLY A 231 -19.14 16.35 -18.05
C GLY A 231 -18.45 16.16 -19.41
N GLU A 232 -18.03 17.25 -20.06
CA GLU A 232 -17.33 17.19 -21.33
C GLU A 232 -15.95 16.52 -21.22
N ARG A 233 -15.18 16.84 -20.18
CA ARG A 233 -13.88 16.20 -19.90
C ARG A 233 -14.01 14.69 -19.65
N LEU A 234 -15.07 14.25 -18.97
CA LEU A 234 -15.37 12.81 -18.84
C LEU A 234 -15.66 12.17 -20.19
N ALA A 235 -16.37 12.87 -21.08
CA ALA A 235 -16.66 12.38 -22.41
C ALA A 235 -15.38 12.30 -23.29
N TYR A 236 -14.40 13.19 -23.11
CA TYR A 236 -13.12 13.08 -23.83
C TYR A 236 -12.39 11.78 -23.50
N TRP A 237 -12.36 11.36 -22.23
CA TRP A 237 -11.82 10.07 -21.85
C TRP A 237 -12.55 8.90 -22.52
N ALA A 238 -13.89 8.93 -22.51
CA ALA A 238 -14.68 7.88 -23.11
C ALA A 238 -14.48 7.85 -24.64
N LEU A 239 -14.52 8.99 -25.32
CA LEU A 239 -14.29 9.08 -26.76
C LEU A 239 -12.92 8.52 -27.14
N ASN A 240 -11.86 8.95 -26.46
CA ASN A 240 -10.50 8.49 -26.74
C ASN A 240 -10.31 7.01 -26.41
N ARG A 241 -10.60 6.58 -25.18
CA ARG A 241 -10.22 5.25 -24.66
C ARG A 241 -11.25 4.16 -24.91
N THR A 242 -12.55 4.49 -24.82
CA THR A 242 -13.62 3.49 -24.98
C THR A 242 -14.08 3.39 -26.45
N TYR A 243 -14.09 4.51 -27.16
CA TYR A 243 -14.62 4.58 -28.54
C TYR A 243 -13.52 4.74 -29.61
N GLY A 244 -12.24 4.87 -29.22
CA GLY A 244 -11.11 4.87 -30.16
C GLY A 244 -10.91 6.13 -30.97
N HIS A 245 -11.46 7.27 -30.55
CA HIS A 245 -11.24 8.57 -31.20
C HIS A 245 -9.87 9.15 -30.73
N GLU A 246 -8.79 8.70 -31.35
CA GLU A 246 -7.41 9.07 -30.99
C GLU A 246 -7.11 10.56 -31.23
N ASP A 247 -7.86 11.24 -32.07
CA ASP A 247 -7.81 12.68 -32.32
C ASP A 247 -8.35 13.52 -31.13
N VAL A 248 -9.15 12.94 -30.26
CA VAL A 248 -9.66 13.59 -29.04
C VAL A 248 -8.66 13.49 -27.94
N LEU A 249 -8.12 14.62 -27.48
CA LEU A 249 -7.20 14.65 -26.33
C LEU A 249 -7.97 14.40 -25.03
N PRO A 250 -7.68 13.31 -24.27
CA PRO A 250 -8.54 12.90 -23.17
C PRO A 250 -8.35 13.72 -21.89
N SER A 251 -7.19 14.37 -21.71
CA SER A 251 -6.81 15.05 -20.46
C SER A 251 -6.02 16.33 -20.70
N GLY A 252 -5.97 17.16 -19.67
CA GLY A 252 -4.93 18.16 -19.50
C GLY A 252 -3.59 17.54 -19.06
N PRO A 253 -2.56 18.36 -18.81
CA PRO A 253 -1.24 17.88 -18.40
C PRO A 253 -1.32 17.04 -17.13
N LEU A 254 -0.87 15.78 -17.22
CA LEU A 254 -0.71 14.86 -16.09
C LEU A 254 0.77 14.69 -15.78
N PHE A 255 1.17 14.94 -14.55
CA PHE A 255 2.56 14.80 -14.13
C PHE A 255 3.13 13.42 -14.49
N ARG A 256 4.22 13.40 -15.27
CA ARG A 256 4.96 12.21 -15.66
C ARG A 256 6.21 12.02 -14.82
N CYS A 257 7.12 13.00 -14.84
CA CYS A 257 8.35 12.97 -14.04
C CYS A 257 8.91 14.38 -13.80
N ALA A 258 9.83 14.49 -12.85
CA ALA A 258 10.57 15.70 -12.56
C ALA A 258 12.07 15.39 -12.48
N GLU A 259 12.90 16.20 -13.16
CA GLU A 259 14.35 16.14 -13.09
C GLU A 259 14.86 17.36 -12.32
N PHE A 260 15.63 17.10 -11.27
CA PHE A 260 16.19 18.14 -10.41
C PHE A 260 17.66 18.35 -10.78
N ARG A 261 17.96 19.45 -11.43
CA ARG A 261 19.32 19.75 -11.90
C ARG A 261 19.56 21.25 -12.05
N ASN A 262 20.83 21.68 -11.88
CA ASN A 262 21.27 23.04 -12.13
C ASN A 262 20.43 24.13 -11.40
N GLY A 263 20.01 23.86 -10.15
CA GLY A 263 19.23 24.81 -9.35
C GLY A 263 17.78 25.00 -9.82
N ALA A 264 17.26 24.10 -10.65
CA ALA A 264 15.88 24.11 -11.17
C ALA A 264 15.29 22.71 -11.19
N VAL A 265 13.97 22.64 -11.38
CA VAL A 265 13.21 21.39 -11.57
C VAL A 265 12.61 21.41 -12.97
N TYR A 266 12.90 20.39 -13.78
CA TYR A 266 12.34 20.22 -15.11
C TYR A 266 11.21 19.19 -15.04
N VAL A 267 9.97 19.65 -15.30
CA VAL A 267 8.76 18.83 -15.15
C VAL A 267 8.20 18.46 -16.50
N SER A 268 8.05 17.17 -16.75
CA SER A 268 7.45 16.61 -17.97
C SER A 268 6.04 16.06 -17.67
N PHE A 269 5.18 16.12 -18.68
CA PHE A 269 3.79 15.73 -18.55
C PHE A 269 3.36 14.77 -19.66
N ASP A 270 2.47 13.85 -19.32
CA ASP A 270 1.62 13.19 -20.31
C ASP A 270 0.52 14.17 -20.73
N TYR A 271 0.10 14.16 -22.00
CA TYR A 271 -0.86 15.12 -22.57
C TYR A 271 -0.44 16.59 -22.46
N GLY A 272 0.89 16.83 -22.43
CA GLY A 272 1.48 18.15 -22.23
C GLY A 272 1.76 18.95 -23.52
N ASP A 273 1.24 18.55 -24.68
CA ASP A 273 1.45 19.31 -25.91
C ASP A 273 0.95 20.74 -25.82
N GLY A 274 1.82 21.71 -26.12
CA GLY A 274 1.50 23.14 -26.12
C GLY A 274 1.15 23.65 -24.72
N LEU A 275 2.01 23.37 -23.74
CA LEU A 275 1.88 23.91 -22.38
C LEU A 275 1.79 25.44 -22.39
N GLY A 276 0.89 25.99 -21.61
CA GLY A 276 0.68 27.43 -21.48
C GLY A 276 -0.25 27.76 -20.30
N SER A 277 -0.56 29.04 -20.14
CA SER A 277 -1.54 29.47 -19.15
C SER A 277 -2.91 29.69 -19.80
N VAL A 278 -3.97 29.41 -19.04
CA VAL A 278 -5.35 29.58 -19.51
C VAL A 278 -5.76 31.04 -19.72
N ASP A 279 -5.08 31.98 -19.07
CA ASP A 279 -5.39 33.41 -19.00
C ASP A 279 -4.28 34.30 -19.56
N GLU A 280 -3.30 33.70 -20.28
CA GLU A 280 -2.11 34.39 -20.80
C GLU A 280 -1.22 35.05 -19.72
N ALA A 281 -1.59 34.92 -18.45
CA ALA A 281 -0.78 35.40 -17.33
C ALA A 281 0.43 34.46 -17.08
N PRO A 282 1.45 34.88 -16.34
CA PRO A 282 2.53 33.99 -15.92
C PRO A 282 2.00 32.74 -15.23
N LEU A 283 2.65 31.60 -15.48
CA LEU A 283 2.31 30.36 -14.79
C LEU A 283 2.45 30.51 -13.28
N CYS A 284 1.45 30.08 -12.53
CA CYS A 284 1.37 30.29 -11.08
C CYS A 284 1.11 28.97 -10.32
N SER A 285 1.10 29.08 -8.98
CA SER A 285 0.85 27.96 -8.05
C SER A 285 1.91 26.84 -8.09
N PHE A 286 3.13 27.15 -8.53
CA PHE A 286 4.31 26.31 -8.36
C PHE A 286 5.05 26.71 -7.09
N GLU A 287 5.54 25.72 -6.37
CA GLU A 287 6.36 25.90 -5.18
C GLU A 287 7.49 24.86 -5.17
N VAL A 288 8.67 25.27 -4.70
CA VAL A 288 9.84 24.40 -4.54
C VAL A 288 10.38 24.52 -3.12
N ALA A 289 11.07 23.48 -2.64
CA ALA A 289 11.74 23.48 -1.35
C ALA A 289 13.11 22.78 -1.44
N GLU A 290 14.00 23.13 -0.54
CA GLU A 290 15.25 22.38 -0.29
C GLU A 290 15.00 21.21 0.66
N GLU A 291 16.05 20.62 1.24
CA GLU A 291 15.98 19.46 2.13
C GLU A 291 15.19 19.72 3.43
N ASP A 292 15.05 20.98 3.84
CA ASP A 292 14.27 21.42 5.02
C ASP A 292 12.76 21.30 4.82
N GLY A 293 12.30 21.09 3.57
CA GLY A 293 10.89 20.97 3.22
C GLY A 293 10.10 22.27 3.33
N VAL A 294 10.77 23.43 3.48
CA VAL A 294 10.10 24.76 3.50
C VAL A 294 9.84 25.19 2.05
N TYR A 295 8.58 25.17 1.66
CA TYR A 295 8.18 25.53 0.30
C TYR A 295 8.10 27.03 0.08
N GLU A 296 8.73 27.49 -1.01
CA GLU A 296 8.64 28.85 -1.50
C GLU A 296 8.00 28.91 -2.89
N PRO A 297 7.25 29.98 -3.22
CA PRO A 297 6.72 30.19 -4.57
C PRO A 297 7.81 30.14 -5.63
N ALA A 298 7.55 29.53 -6.76
CA ALA A 298 8.51 29.35 -7.83
C ALA A 298 8.02 29.91 -9.17
N THR A 299 8.97 30.39 -9.97
CA THR A 299 8.75 30.79 -11.35
C THR A 299 8.76 29.53 -12.24
N ALA A 300 7.75 29.41 -13.09
CA ALA A 300 7.68 28.34 -14.09
C ALA A 300 7.67 28.94 -15.51
N VAL A 301 8.51 28.39 -16.39
CA VAL A 301 8.59 28.76 -17.79
C VAL A 301 8.57 27.52 -18.67
N VAL A 302 7.94 27.63 -19.83
CA VAL A 302 7.97 26.55 -20.84
C VAL A 302 9.35 26.56 -21.50
N GLU A 303 10.05 25.43 -21.46
CA GLU A 303 11.33 25.21 -22.10
C GLU A 303 11.27 23.89 -22.87
N ASP A 304 11.29 23.97 -24.20
CA ASP A 304 10.99 22.84 -25.09
C ASP A 304 9.65 22.16 -24.76
N ASP A 305 9.63 20.87 -24.51
CA ASP A 305 8.42 20.07 -24.17
C ASP A 305 8.21 19.89 -22.67
N CYS A 306 8.86 20.70 -21.81
CA CYS A 306 8.75 20.60 -20.38
C CYS A 306 8.61 21.98 -19.71
N LEU A 307 8.35 21.98 -18.40
CA LEU A 307 8.42 23.20 -17.59
C LEU A 307 9.72 23.22 -16.82
N LYS A 308 10.44 24.33 -16.90
CA LYS A 308 11.52 24.69 -15.98
C LYS A 308 10.95 25.50 -14.83
N VAL A 309 11.09 24.99 -13.62
CA VAL A 309 10.57 25.60 -12.38
C VAL A 309 11.75 25.92 -11.45
N TYR A 310 11.84 27.15 -10.99
CA TYR A 310 12.93 27.60 -10.16
C TYR A 310 12.54 28.74 -9.23
N ASN A 311 13.34 28.92 -8.16
CA ASN A 311 13.31 30.08 -7.28
C ASN A 311 14.74 30.57 -7.06
N THR A 312 14.98 31.88 -7.13
CA THR A 312 16.33 32.44 -7.03
C THR A 312 16.97 32.27 -5.66
N ASN A 313 16.18 32.08 -4.60
CA ASN A 313 16.64 31.85 -3.23
C ASN A 313 16.96 30.37 -2.98
N ILE A 314 16.28 29.45 -3.67
CA ILE A 314 16.43 28.01 -3.55
C ILE A 314 17.50 27.52 -4.53
N LYS A 315 18.70 27.17 -4.03
CA LYS A 315 19.83 26.77 -4.89
C LYS A 315 19.82 25.31 -5.26
N ASN A 316 19.31 24.46 -4.36
CA ASN A 316 19.29 23.00 -4.55
C ASN A 316 17.88 22.49 -4.29
N PRO A 317 16.90 22.74 -5.19
CA PRO A 317 15.54 22.27 -4.99
C PRO A 317 15.51 20.75 -4.85
N ARG A 318 14.83 20.29 -3.81
CA ARG A 318 14.62 18.87 -3.50
C ARG A 318 13.18 18.45 -3.68
N PHE A 319 12.29 19.40 -3.59
CA PHE A 319 10.84 19.16 -3.67
C PHE A 319 10.21 20.16 -4.61
N ILE A 320 9.16 19.73 -5.30
CA ILE A 320 8.28 20.55 -6.11
C ILE A 320 6.83 20.16 -5.87
N ARG A 321 5.94 21.13 -5.90
CA ARG A 321 4.50 20.90 -5.93
C ARG A 321 3.79 21.96 -6.78
N TYR A 322 2.63 21.57 -7.33
CA TYR A 322 1.80 22.41 -8.18
C TYR A 322 0.34 22.33 -7.76
N GLY A 323 -0.34 23.50 -7.73
CA GLY A 323 -1.73 23.58 -7.35
C GLY A 323 -1.98 23.05 -5.93
N TRP A 324 -1.00 23.22 -5.03
CA TRP A 324 -0.99 22.59 -3.71
C TRP A 324 -1.81 23.39 -2.68
N GLN A 325 -2.33 24.54 -3.04
CA GLN A 325 -3.28 25.26 -2.20
C GLN A 325 -4.62 24.50 -2.17
N PRO A 326 -5.29 24.35 -0.99
CA PRO A 326 -6.60 23.71 -0.91
C PRO A 326 -7.60 24.32 -1.88
N PHE A 327 -7.77 25.67 -1.85
CA PHE A 327 -8.39 26.42 -2.92
C PHE A 327 -7.28 27.01 -3.83
N THR A 328 -7.23 26.59 -5.08
CA THR A 328 -6.16 26.96 -6.01
C THR A 328 -6.68 27.73 -7.22
N ARG A 329 -5.82 28.65 -7.72
CA ARG A 329 -5.97 29.36 -8.99
C ARG A 329 -4.91 28.92 -10.01
N ALA A 330 -4.44 27.72 -9.90
CA ALA A 330 -3.46 27.12 -10.80
C ALA A 330 -3.94 27.20 -12.26
N ASN A 331 -3.09 27.74 -13.15
CA ASN A 331 -3.48 28.15 -14.50
C ASN A 331 -2.81 27.37 -15.65
N LEU A 332 -2.04 26.34 -15.35
CA LEU A 332 -1.38 25.51 -16.37
C LEU A 332 -2.40 24.72 -17.18
N VAL A 333 -2.32 24.81 -18.48
CA VAL A 333 -3.14 24.07 -19.45
C VAL A 333 -2.27 23.54 -20.60
N ASN A 334 -2.82 22.61 -21.39
CA ASN A 334 -2.27 22.21 -22.68
C ASN A 334 -2.92 22.97 -23.85
N LYS A 335 -2.52 22.65 -25.10
CA LYS A 335 -3.06 23.27 -26.32
C LYS A 335 -4.59 23.16 -26.49
N ALA A 336 -5.23 22.19 -25.83
CA ALA A 336 -6.69 22.04 -25.84
C ALA A 336 -7.38 22.88 -24.74
N GLY A 337 -6.63 23.67 -23.96
CA GLY A 337 -7.15 24.45 -22.83
C GLY A 337 -7.58 23.58 -21.64
N LEU A 338 -7.16 22.32 -21.57
CA LEU A 338 -7.48 21.42 -20.47
C LEU A 338 -6.51 21.63 -19.31
N PRO A 339 -7.00 21.75 -18.06
CA PRO A 339 -6.18 22.09 -16.90
C PRO A 339 -5.29 20.93 -16.43
N ALA A 340 -4.10 21.29 -15.94
CA ALA A 340 -3.20 20.35 -15.29
C ALA A 340 -3.70 19.93 -13.90
N SER A 341 -3.45 18.68 -13.52
CA SER A 341 -3.79 18.19 -12.18
C SER A 341 -2.82 18.67 -11.12
N THR A 342 -3.27 18.77 -9.87
CA THR A 342 -2.41 18.92 -8.70
C THR A 342 -1.39 17.79 -8.65
N PHE A 343 -0.12 18.10 -8.38
CA PHE A 343 0.93 17.10 -8.17
C PHE A 343 1.98 17.58 -7.18
N ARG A 344 2.74 16.63 -6.67
CA ARG A 344 4.01 16.85 -5.98
C ARG A 344 5.04 15.83 -6.45
N ALA A 345 6.29 16.22 -6.38
CA ALA A 345 7.42 15.33 -6.62
C ALA A 345 8.60 15.75 -5.75
N ALA A 346 9.50 14.82 -5.55
CA ALA A 346 10.77 15.10 -4.91
C ALA A 346 11.91 14.74 -5.86
N ALA A 347 13.01 15.46 -5.67
CA ALA A 347 14.26 14.99 -6.22
C ALA A 347 14.44 13.57 -5.75
N PRO A 348 14.88 12.64 -6.57
CA PRO A 348 15.44 11.43 -6.08
C PRO A 348 16.38 11.80 -4.95
N VAL A 349 16.19 11.40 -3.67
CA VAL A 349 17.14 11.63 -2.59
C VAL A 349 18.46 11.12 -3.14
N ALA A 350 19.60 11.75 -2.87
CA ALA A 350 20.92 11.20 -3.15
C ALA A 350 21.04 9.93 -2.30
N TYR A 351 20.55 8.90 -2.91
CA TYR A 351 20.01 7.73 -2.28
C TYR A 351 21.08 6.77 -1.96
N VAL A 352 20.70 5.89 -1.12
CA VAL A 352 21.23 4.58 -1.04
C VAL A 352 21.65 4.14 -2.44
N THR A 353 22.79 4.63 -2.86
CA THR A 353 23.43 4.13 -4.07
C THR A 353 24.13 2.85 -3.65
N ILE A 354 23.78 1.77 -4.27
CA ILE A 354 24.49 0.53 -4.06
C ILE A 354 25.86 0.69 -4.70
N ASP A 355 26.92 0.67 -3.86
CA ASP A 355 28.29 0.68 -4.31
C ASP A 355 28.67 -0.67 -4.93
N LYS A 356 28.33 -1.77 -4.25
CA LYS A 356 28.65 -3.11 -4.70
C LYS A 356 27.68 -4.16 -4.14
N ILE A 357 27.28 -5.10 -4.99
CA ILE A 357 26.65 -6.35 -4.59
C ILE A 357 27.68 -7.47 -4.77
N SER A 358 27.93 -8.27 -3.75
CA SER A 358 28.89 -9.36 -3.78
C SER A 358 28.40 -10.60 -3.04
N ARG A 359 28.65 -11.77 -3.62
CA ARG A 359 28.44 -13.04 -2.92
C ARG A 359 29.58 -13.27 -1.95
N MET A 360 29.25 -13.51 -0.69
CA MET A 360 30.24 -13.92 0.32
C MET A 360 30.50 -15.42 0.16
N GLN A 361 31.76 -15.80 0.35
CA GLN A 361 32.18 -17.19 0.41
C GLN A 361 32.23 -17.66 1.86
N GLY A 362 32.00 -18.94 2.07
CA GLY A 362 32.01 -19.56 3.40
C GLY A 362 30.65 -19.53 4.08
N PHE A 363 30.22 -20.72 4.48
CA PHE A 363 29.04 -21.00 5.30
C PHE A 363 29.42 -22.09 6.30
N PRO A 364 28.78 -22.22 7.48
CA PRO A 364 29.16 -23.24 8.46
C PRO A 364 29.20 -24.66 7.89
N GLN A 365 30.34 -25.36 8.09
CA GLN A 365 30.59 -26.67 7.55
C GLN A 365 30.63 -27.77 8.63
N ALA A 366 30.45 -27.41 9.90
CA ALA A 366 30.54 -28.37 11.02
C ALA A 366 29.45 -29.45 11.00
N ASP A 367 28.27 -29.11 10.46
CA ASP A 367 27.18 -30.04 10.19
C ASP A 367 26.95 -30.10 8.67
N LYS A 368 27.11 -31.29 8.05
CA LYS A 368 26.99 -31.50 6.61
C LYS A 368 25.58 -31.17 6.06
N ASP A 369 24.57 -31.35 6.89
CA ASP A 369 23.19 -31.06 6.51
C ASP A 369 22.89 -29.60 6.58
N PHE A 370 23.37 -28.92 7.63
CA PHE A 370 23.29 -27.46 7.79
C PHE A 370 24.05 -26.75 6.66
N ALA A 371 25.19 -27.28 6.26
CA ALA A 371 26.02 -26.74 5.17
C ALA A 371 25.33 -26.65 3.82
N LYS A 372 24.25 -27.41 3.59
CA LYS A 372 23.40 -27.32 2.39
C LYS A 372 22.58 -26.00 2.34
N GLY A 373 22.62 -25.20 3.39
CA GLY A 373 21.85 -23.98 3.57
C GLY A 373 20.52 -24.20 4.30
N VAL A 374 20.03 -23.14 4.92
CA VAL A 374 18.79 -23.14 5.70
C VAL A 374 17.88 -21.98 5.29
N SER A 375 16.62 -22.04 5.66
CA SER A 375 15.72 -20.89 5.61
C SER A 375 15.19 -20.58 7.01
N ALA A 376 14.66 -19.39 7.19
CA ALA A 376 14.01 -18.93 8.40
C ALA A 376 14.90 -19.08 9.67
N CYS A 377 16.21 -18.89 9.51
CA CYS A 377 17.15 -18.81 10.62
C CYS A 377 17.04 -17.45 11.33
N PHE A 378 17.49 -17.42 12.58
CA PHE A 378 17.66 -16.18 13.34
C PHE A 378 19.04 -15.60 13.03
N ALA A 379 19.13 -14.32 12.76
CA ALA A 379 20.41 -13.67 12.48
C ALA A 379 20.45 -12.25 13.04
N GLY A 380 21.67 -11.75 13.24
CA GLY A 380 21.94 -10.39 13.68
C GLY A 380 23.42 -10.17 13.99
N ILE A 381 23.71 -9.14 14.77
CA ILE A 381 25.06 -8.79 15.21
C ILE A 381 25.19 -9.11 16.72
N ALA A 382 26.26 -9.81 17.08
CA ALA A 382 26.65 -10.02 18.48
C ALA A 382 28.16 -9.85 18.63
N ALA A 383 28.60 -9.06 19.59
CA ALA A 383 30.02 -8.73 19.81
C ALA A 383 30.75 -8.28 18.51
N GLY A 384 30.08 -7.49 17.65
CA GLY A 384 30.64 -7.02 16.37
C GLY A 384 30.79 -8.08 15.28
N GLN A 385 30.23 -9.26 15.46
CA GLN A 385 30.26 -10.38 14.53
C GLN A 385 28.88 -10.68 13.96
N LEU A 386 28.82 -11.20 12.71
CA LEU A 386 27.60 -11.83 12.21
C LEU A 386 27.29 -13.05 13.07
N LEU A 387 26.03 -13.18 13.46
CA LEU A 387 25.52 -14.34 14.17
C LEU A 387 24.37 -14.95 13.38
N ILE A 388 24.36 -16.29 13.26
CA ILE A 388 23.23 -17.07 12.80
C ILE A 388 22.90 -18.18 13.81
N ALA A 389 21.60 -18.47 13.98
CA ALA A 389 21.15 -19.53 14.89
C ALA A 389 19.92 -20.23 14.31
N GLY A 390 19.79 -21.55 14.54
CA GLY A 390 18.62 -22.30 14.12
C GLY A 390 18.42 -22.33 12.60
N GLY A 391 17.14 -22.35 12.16
CA GLY A 391 16.77 -22.52 10.76
C GLY A 391 16.38 -23.96 10.41
N CYS A 392 15.96 -24.18 9.16
CA CYS A 392 15.53 -25.50 8.71
C CYS A 392 15.82 -25.74 7.21
N ASN A 393 15.95 -27.01 6.84
CA ASN A 393 16.05 -27.45 5.43
C ASN A 393 15.49 -28.88 5.22
N PHE A 394 15.72 -29.45 4.02
CA PHE A 394 15.39 -30.83 3.66
C PHE A 394 16.68 -31.53 3.28
N PRO A 395 17.46 -32.09 4.25
CA PRO A 395 18.83 -32.52 4.00
C PRO A 395 18.93 -33.90 3.32
N GLU A 396 17.99 -34.79 3.55
CA GLU A 396 18.03 -36.17 3.06
C GLU A 396 17.26 -36.31 1.74
N ILE A 397 15.95 -36.08 1.81
CA ILE A 397 15.05 -36.20 0.66
C ILE A 397 14.54 -34.81 0.33
N PRO A 398 14.59 -34.34 -0.93
CA PRO A 398 14.04 -33.06 -1.32
C PRO A 398 12.54 -32.94 -1.03
N ALA A 399 12.06 -31.68 -0.78
CA ALA A 399 10.66 -31.44 -0.48
C ALA A 399 9.70 -31.94 -1.57
N TYR A 400 10.07 -31.80 -2.86
CA TYR A 400 9.26 -32.29 -3.98
C TYR A 400 9.10 -33.83 -4.01
N ALA A 401 9.98 -34.55 -3.35
CA ALA A 401 9.94 -36.00 -3.20
C ALA A 401 9.38 -36.46 -1.84
N GLY A 402 8.73 -35.56 -1.10
CA GLY A 402 8.12 -35.85 0.20
C GLY A 402 9.09 -35.87 1.39
N GLY A 403 10.27 -35.24 1.26
CA GLY A 403 11.27 -35.19 2.33
C GLY A 403 10.77 -34.49 3.58
N ALA A 404 11.25 -34.99 4.74
CA ALA A 404 10.98 -34.36 6.05
C ALA A 404 11.88 -33.12 6.30
N LYS A 405 11.32 -32.12 6.92
CA LYS A 405 12.04 -30.91 7.30
C LYS A 405 12.83 -31.17 8.57
N LYS A 406 14.13 -30.81 8.59
CA LYS A 406 15.01 -30.84 9.74
C LYS A 406 15.22 -29.45 10.27
N TYR A 407 15.08 -29.27 11.60
CA TYR A 407 15.30 -28.03 12.31
C TYR A 407 16.61 -28.06 13.07
N TYR A 408 17.27 -26.91 13.19
CA TYR A 408 18.58 -26.79 13.81
C TYR A 408 18.53 -25.94 15.07
N ARG A 409 19.56 -26.11 15.93
CA ARG A 409 19.74 -25.34 17.16
C ARG A 409 21.11 -24.74 17.33
N ASP A 410 22.04 -25.00 16.44
CA ASP A 410 23.41 -24.51 16.53
C ASP A 410 23.45 -22.98 16.33
N ILE A 411 24.41 -22.37 17.04
CA ILE A 411 24.72 -20.93 16.98
C ILE A 411 26.13 -20.80 16.41
N TYR A 412 26.25 -20.02 15.34
CA TYR A 412 27.50 -19.74 14.67
C TYR A 412 27.74 -18.23 14.64
N THR A 413 29.03 -17.83 14.71
CA THR A 413 29.45 -16.44 14.48
C THR A 413 30.56 -16.38 13.44
N ALA A 414 30.65 -15.24 12.75
CA ALA A 414 31.73 -14.94 11.84
C ALA A 414 32.12 -13.44 11.94
N LEU A 415 33.43 -13.18 11.98
CA LEU A 415 33.94 -11.82 11.82
C LEU A 415 33.53 -11.28 10.44
N ILE A 416 33.15 -10.02 10.37
CA ILE A 416 32.81 -9.35 9.11
C ILE A 416 34.14 -8.97 8.42
N PRO A 417 34.51 -9.65 7.32
CA PRO A 417 35.80 -9.45 6.69
C PRO A 417 35.78 -8.24 5.75
N LYS A 418 36.96 -7.68 5.51
CA LYS A 418 37.15 -6.69 4.44
C LYS A 418 37.03 -7.31 3.05
N ASP A 419 37.42 -8.55 2.90
CA ASP A 419 37.28 -9.36 1.69
C ASP A 419 35.88 -10.04 1.63
N SER A 420 35.75 -11.07 0.81
CA SER A 420 34.47 -11.78 0.61
C SER A 420 34.42 -13.16 1.30
N ILE A 421 35.32 -13.46 2.22
CA ILE A 421 35.41 -14.80 2.86
C ILE A 421 34.98 -14.71 4.33
N LEU A 422 33.91 -15.43 4.69
CA LEU A 422 33.40 -15.56 6.05
C LEU A 422 33.94 -16.87 6.68
N VAL A 423 34.58 -16.72 7.82
CA VAL A 423 35.05 -17.89 8.63
C VAL A 423 34.11 -18.05 9.82
N TRP A 424 33.31 -19.07 9.77
CA TRP A 424 32.30 -19.37 10.79
C TRP A 424 32.83 -20.25 11.89
N GLN A 425 32.47 -19.91 13.13
CA GLN A 425 32.78 -20.68 14.33
C GLN A 425 31.47 -21.05 15.03
N ARG A 426 31.33 -22.31 15.42
CA ARG A 426 30.24 -22.74 16.30
C ARG A 426 30.54 -22.27 17.72
N VAL A 427 29.67 -21.44 18.28
CA VAL A 427 29.85 -20.83 19.59
C VAL A 427 28.90 -21.37 20.65
N GLY A 428 27.87 -22.14 20.27
CA GLY A 428 26.91 -22.71 21.20
C GLY A 428 25.69 -23.32 20.52
N GLN A 429 24.64 -23.49 21.30
CA GLN A 429 23.35 -24.02 20.85
C GLN A 429 22.19 -23.28 21.55
N LEU A 430 21.07 -23.15 20.87
CA LEU A 430 19.76 -22.83 21.46
C LEU A 430 19.29 -23.99 22.34
N PRO A 431 18.45 -23.73 23.36
CA PRO A 431 17.87 -24.79 24.20
C PRO A 431 17.10 -25.85 23.41
N GLN A 432 16.50 -25.44 22.27
CA GLN A 432 15.81 -26.33 21.33
C GLN A 432 16.03 -25.89 19.89
N ALA A 433 15.80 -26.80 18.94
CA ALA A 433 15.77 -26.46 17.52
C ALA A 433 14.60 -25.51 17.24
N MET A 434 14.81 -24.51 16.35
CA MET A 434 13.77 -23.57 15.99
C MET A 434 14.06 -22.84 14.68
N ALA A 435 12.98 -22.48 13.96
CA ALA A 435 12.96 -21.68 12.74
C ALA A 435 11.63 -20.91 12.62
N TYR A 436 11.50 -20.04 11.62
CA TYR A 436 10.26 -19.28 11.35
C TYR A 436 9.81 -18.34 12.48
N GLY A 437 10.73 -17.89 13.32
CA GLY A 437 10.50 -16.84 14.29
C GLY A 437 11.07 -15.50 13.84
N VAL A 438 11.04 -14.55 14.74
CA VAL A 438 11.65 -13.22 14.57
C VAL A 438 13.00 -13.15 15.26
N SER A 439 13.98 -12.50 14.63
CA SER A 439 15.19 -12.05 15.32
C SER A 439 15.40 -10.54 15.17
N VAL A 440 15.79 -9.89 16.25
CA VAL A 440 16.18 -8.48 16.27
C VAL A 440 17.54 -8.31 16.91
N SER A 441 18.38 -7.45 16.34
CA SER A 441 19.67 -7.08 16.95
C SER A 441 19.44 -6.09 18.09
N THR A 442 20.18 -6.25 19.17
CA THR A 442 20.28 -5.33 20.30
C THR A 442 21.73 -4.87 20.46
N THR A 443 22.00 -3.98 21.40
CA THR A 443 23.37 -3.50 21.67
C THR A 443 24.33 -4.60 22.12
N ASP A 444 23.81 -5.65 22.75
CA ASP A 444 24.59 -6.74 23.40
C ASP A 444 24.39 -8.12 22.74
N GLY A 445 23.60 -8.22 21.66
CA GLY A 445 23.36 -9.48 20.97
C GLY A 445 22.09 -9.50 20.13
N ILE A 446 21.37 -10.62 20.10
CA ILE A 446 20.10 -10.76 19.41
C ILE A 446 19.00 -11.30 20.31
N ILE A 447 17.75 -10.97 20.03
CA ILE A 447 16.58 -11.61 20.66
C ILE A 447 15.85 -12.41 19.60
N CYS A 448 15.57 -13.68 19.89
CA CYS A 448 14.83 -14.62 19.06
C CYS A 448 13.45 -14.87 19.69
N VAL A 449 12.38 -14.76 18.93
CA VAL A 449 10.99 -14.88 19.41
C VAL A 449 10.23 -15.92 18.63
N GLY A 450 9.51 -16.80 19.32
CA GLY A 450 8.55 -17.74 18.73
C GLY A 450 9.18 -18.69 17.69
N GLY A 451 8.45 -18.91 16.59
CA GLY A 451 8.85 -19.85 15.55
C GLY A 451 8.26 -21.24 15.75
N MET A 452 8.88 -22.24 15.12
CA MET A 452 8.42 -23.63 15.19
C MET A 452 9.58 -24.62 15.08
N ASN A 453 9.31 -25.87 15.45
CA ASN A 453 10.18 -27.03 15.25
C ASN A 453 9.35 -28.27 14.89
N GLU A 454 9.95 -29.46 14.99
CA GLU A 454 9.28 -30.73 14.69
C GLU A 454 8.06 -31.00 15.61
N ARG A 455 8.01 -30.40 16.78
CA ARG A 455 6.93 -30.56 17.79
C ARG A 455 5.78 -29.58 17.56
N GLY A 456 5.96 -28.57 16.69
CA GLY A 456 4.98 -27.54 16.39
C GLY A 456 5.46 -26.12 16.68
N ALA A 457 4.51 -25.19 16.74
CA ALA A 457 4.76 -23.77 16.98
C ALA A 457 5.16 -23.49 18.42
N LEU A 458 5.99 -22.48 18.63
CA LEU A 458 6.63 -22.12 19.88
C LEU A 458 6.15 -20.75 20.41
N SER A 459 6.24 -20.55 21.74
CA SER A 459 5.99 -19.27 22.41
C SER A 459 7.24 -18.66 23.04
N VAL A 460 8.39 -19.30 22.92
CA VAL A 460 9.63 -18.96 23.63
C VAL A 460 10.24 -17.64 23.13
N THR A 461 10.96 -16.97 24.04
CA THR A 461 11.80 -15.81 23.71
C THR A 461 13.18 -16.05 24.30
N TYR A 462 14.22 -15.96 23.48
CA TYR A 462 15.60 -16.12 23.91
C TYR A 462 16.42 -14.88 23.55
N ARG A 463 17.27 -14.45 24.49
CA ARG A 463 18.35 -13.50 24.22
C ARG A 463 19.65 -14.28 24.03
N ILE A 464 20.38 -14.01 22.96
CA ILE A 464 21.68 -14.61 22.67
C ILE A 464 22.74 -13.53 22.73
N ARG A 465 23.69 -13.69 23.62
CA ARG A 465 24.90 -12.86 23.71
C ARG A 465 26.13 -13.72 23.43
N VAL A 466 27.23 -13.11 23.03
CA VAL A 466 28.50 -13.80 22.80
C VAL A 466 29.54 -13.19 23.71
N ALA A 467 30.07 -14.00 24.62
CA ALA A 467 31.16 -13.64 25.54
C ALA A 467 32.20 -14.74 25.50
N ASP A 468 33.47 -14.38 25.46
CA ASP A 468 34.61 -15.32 25.45
C ASP A 468 34.48 -16.41 24.38
N LYS A 469 34.01 -16.04 23.17
CA LYS A 469 33.74 -16.90 22.00
C LYS A 469 32.70 -18.00 22.30
N LYS A 470 31.86 -17.83 23.29
CA LYS A 470 30.74 -18.72 23.62
C LYS A 470 29.42 -17.97 23.61
N ALA A 471 28.39 -18.63 23.12
CA ALA A 471 27.04 -18.12 23.22
C ALA A 471 26.49 -18.28 24.64
N VAL A 472 25.95 -17.22 25.19
CA VAL A 472 25.16 -17.20 26.40
C VAL A 472 23.72 -17.00 26.02
N VAL A 473 22.87 -17.98 26.27
CA VAL A 473 21.45 -17.96 25.97
C VAL A 473 20.63 -17.77 27.22
N GLU A 474 19.89 -16.68 27.27
CA GLU A 474 19.00 -16.30 28.35
C GLU A 474 17.54 -16.49 27.92
N THR A 475 16.70 -17.05 28.77
CA THR A 475 15.27 -17.14 28.55
C THR A 475 14.59 -15.87 29.02
N LEU A 476 13.88 -15.20 28.13
CA LEU A 476 13.04 -14.03 28.42
C LEU A 476 11.56 -14.46 28.56
N PRO A 477 10.64 -13.56 28.97
CA PRO A 477 9.22 -13.87 29.03
C PRO A 477 8.69 -14.44 27.72
N SER A 478 7.96 -15.55 27.80
CA SER A 478 7.35 -16.20 26.65
C SER A 478 6.12 -15.42 26.16
N LEU A 479 5.84 -15.50 24.84
CA LEU A 479 4.58 -15.03 24.27
C LEU A 479 3.37 -15.69 24.96
N PRO A 480 2.22 -15.02 25.05
CA PRO A 480 1.00 -15.57 25.64
C PRO A 480 0.35 -16.69 24.78
N CYS A 481 0.85 -16.89 23.56
CA CYS A 481 0.38 -17.91 22.62
C CYS A 481 1.57 -18.47 21.83
N THR A 482 1.36 -19.60 21.14
CA THR A 482 2.34 -20.03 20.14
C THR A 482 2.22 -19.14 18.90
N LEU A 483 3.36 -18.72 18.35
CA LEU A 483 3.40 -17.81 17.19
C LEU A 483 4.58 -18.17 16.28
N ASP A 484 4.30 -18.43 15.02
CA ASP A 484 5.29 -18.69 13.98
C ASP A 484 5.01 -17.88 12.70
N ASN A 485 6.00 -17.73 11.84
CA ASN A 485 5.88 -17.00 10.57
C ASN A 485 5.38 -15.54 10.73
N MET A 486 5.60 -14.93 11.89
CA MET A 486 5.36 -13.53 12.14
C MET A 486 6.56 -12.67 11.71
N THR A 487 6.38 -11.36 11.74
CA THR A 487 7.45 -10.36 11.59
C THR A 487 7.63 -9.58 12.87
N GLY A 488 8.74 -8.82 13.01
CA GLY A 488 8.95 -7.98 14.16
C GLY A 488 10.09 -7.00 14.00
N ALA A 489 10.08 -5.97 14.85
CA ALA A 489 11.12 -4.94 14.91
C ALA A 489 11.30 -4.40 16.33
N LEU A 490 12.47 -3.85 16.58
CA LEU A 490 12.81 -3.20 17.86
C LEU A 490 12.67 -1.67 17.72
N LEU A 491 11.77 -1.07 18.50
CA LEU A 491 11.55 0.38 18.57
C LEU A 491 12.07 0.88 19.93
N GLY A 492 13.26 1.48 19.95
CA GLY A 492 13.94 1.80 21.20
C GLY A 492 14.15 0.54 22.03
N ASN A 493 13.56 0.48 23.22
CA ASN A 493 13.64 -0.69 24.11
C ASN A 493 12.39 -1.60 24.05
N LYS A 494 11.51 -1.39 23.10
CA LYS A 494 10.28 -2.18 22.94
C LYS A 494 10.35 -3.06 21.70
N LEU A 495 10.19 -4.35 21.90
CA LEU A 495 10.16 -5.35 20.85
C LEU A 495 8.71 -5.61 20.43
N TYR A 496 8.42 -5.38 19.16
CA TYR A 496 7.10 -5.60 18.58
C TYR A 496 7.12 -6.79 17.65
N VAL A 497 6.05 -7.60 17.67
CA VAL A 497 5.82 -8.71 16.72
C VAL A 497 4.40 -8.67 16.18
N ALA A 498 4.24 -8.91 14.88
CA ALA A 498 2.96 -8.76 14.18
C ALA A 498 2.69 -9.91 13.20
N GLY A 499 1.40 -10.29 13.06
CA GLY A 499 0.95 -11.33 12.14
C GLY A 499 1.40 -12.72 12.54
N GLY A 500 1.57 -13.59 11.57
CA GLY A 500 1.97 -14.99 11.79
C GLY A 500 0.81 -15.92 12.12
N ASN A 501 1.13 -17.19 12.34
CA ASN A 501 0.15 -18.17 12.83
C ASN A 501 0.06 -18.11 14.35
N LYS A 502 -1.01 -17.54 14.85
CA LYS A 502 -1.39 -17.58 16.27
C LYS A 502 -2.13 -18.88 16.55
N ASN A 503 -1.52 -19.76 17.36
CA ASN A 503 -2.08 -21.09 17.65
C ASN A 503 -2.47 -21.87 16.37
N GLY A 504 -1.61 -21.82 15.35
CA GLY A 504 -1.77 -22.55 14.09
C GLY A 504 -2.69 -21.90 13.05
N LYS A 505 -3.20 -20.69 13.29
CA LYS A 505 -4.06 -19.96 12.32
C LYS A 505 -3.45 -18.61 11.98
N ALA A 506 -3.47 -18.24 10.70
CA ALA A 506 -3.04 -16.91 10.25
C ALA A 506 -3.80 -15.82 11.03
N SER A 507 -3.06 -14.80 11.49
CA SER A 507 -3.59 -13.77 12.37
C SER A 507 -3.12 -12.36 11.96
N ASN A 508 -3.81 -11.35 12.45
CA ASN A 508 -3.39 -9.95 12.47
C ASN A 508 -3.01 -9.50 13.90
N ALA A 509 -2.63 -10.44 14.75
CA ALA A 509 -2.24 -10.18 16.12
C ALA A 509 -0.99 -9.27 16.20
N PHE A 510 -0.92 -8.49 17.26
CA PHE A 510 0.18 -7.57 17.51
C PHE A 510 0.55 -7.57 18.99
N TYR A 511 1.83 -7.76 19.29
CA TYR A 511 2.35 -7.87 20.64
C TYR A 511 3.56 -6.98 20.85
N CYS A 512 3.75 -6.53 22.10
CA CYS A 512 4.89 -5.74 22.54
C CYS A 512 5.52 -6.32 23.82
N LEU A 513 6.85 -6.44 23.85
CA LEU A 513 7.64 -6.72 25.04
C LEU A 513 8.53 -5.51 25.35
N ASP A 514 8.37 -4.93 26.52
CA ASP A 514 9.25 -3.88 27.01
C ASP A 514 10.50 -4.52 27.66
N LEU A 515 11.67 -4.30 27.07
CA LEU A 515 12.93 -4.90 27.51
C LEU A 515 13.46 -4.29 28.81
N GLU A 516 12.97 -3.13 29.22
CA GLU A 516 13.27 -2.50 30.51
C GLU A 516 12.32 -2.98 31.60
N GLN A 517 11.19 -3.58 31.23
CA GLN A 517 10.17 -4.03 32.18
C GLN A 517 9.79 -5.52 31.94
N LEU A 518 10.80 -6.36 31.75
CA LEU A 518 10.64 -7.80 31.50
C LEU A 518 9.65 -8.53 32.43
N PRO A 519 9.56 -8.22 33.75
CA PRO A 519 8.58 -8.89 34.61
C PRO A 519 7.12 -8.69 34.21
N GLN A 520 6.80 -7.66 33.46
CA GLN A 520 5.42 -7.43 32.94
C GLN A 520 5.05 -8.39 31.81
N GLY A 521 6.05 -9.01 31.16
CA GLY A 521 5.83 -9.91 30.03
C GLY A 521 5.33 -9.20 28.77
N TRP A 522 4.81 -10.00 27.84
CA TRP A 522 4.25 -9.53 26.57
C TRP A 522 2.87 -8.94 26.78
N ARG A 523 2.63 -7.79 26.16
CA ARG A 523 1.31 -7.13 26.09
C ARG A 523 0.73 -7.30 24.69
N GLU A 524 -0.53 -7.71 24.58
CA GLU A 524 -1.29 -7.66 23.32
C GLU A 524 -1.74 -6.23 23.06
N LEU A 525 -1.56 -5.78 21.82
CA LEU A 525 -1.88 -4.45 21.32
C LEU A 525 -3.01 -4.53 20.31
N PRO A 526 -3.62 -3.39 19.88
CA PRO A 526 -4.59 -3.38 18.80
C PRO A 526 -4.04 -4.05 17.55
N ALA A 527 -4.78 -5.04 17.03
CA ALA A 527 -4.40 -5.75 15.82
C ALA A 527 -4.33 -4.80 14.61
N PHE A 528 -3.44 -5.08 13.66
CA PHE A 528 -3.43 -4.26 12.43
C PHE A 528 -4.71 -4.48 11.61
N PRO A 529 -5.23 -3.43 10.91
CA PRO A 529 -6.56 -3.47 10.31
C PRO A 529 -6.67 -4.29 9.02
N GLY A 530 -5.56 -4.88 8.55
CA GLY A 530 -5.54 -5.72 7.36
C GLY A 530 -5.95 -7.17 7.60
N ALA A 531 -6.05 -7.93 6.50
CA ALA A 531 -6.33 -9.36 6.54
C ALA A 531 -5.29 -10.13 7.36
N PRO A 532 -5.68 -11.19 8.11
CA PRO A 532 -4.76 -12.07 8.80
C PRO A 532 -3.73 -12.66 7.83
N ARG A 533 -2.45 -12.65 8.21
CA ARG A 533 -1.36 -13.04 7.31
C ARG A 533 -0.14 -13.62 8.01
N VAL A 534 0.58 -14.46 7.29
CA VAL A 534 1.90 -14.97 7.67
C VAL A 534 2.98 -14.36 6.79
N GLN A 535 4.21 -14.35 7.28
CA GLN A 535 5.41 -13.84 6.61
C GLN A 535 5.26 -12.42 6.04
N PRO A 536 4.61 -11.48 6.76
CA PRO A 536 4.75 -10.06 6.41
C PRO A 536 6.19 -9.60 6.66
N ILE A 537 6.55 -8.45 6.07
CA ILE A 537 7.80 -7.76 6.40
C ILE A 537 7.54 -6.59 7.33
N SER A 538 8.54 -6.23 8.16
CA SER A 538 8.45 -5.05 9.03
C SER A 538 9.79 -4.38 9.24
N ALA A 539 9.73 -3.10 9.59
CA ALA A 539 10.88 -2.32 10.04
C ALA A 539 10.44 -1.27 11.07
N ALA A 540 11.39 -0.87 11.93
CA ALA A 540 11.25 0.30 12.79
C ALA A 540 11.89 1.51 12.11
N GLN A 541 11.16 2.60 11.87
CA GLN A 541 11.70 3.82 11.26
C GLN A 541 10.99 5.05 11.81
N LEU A 542 11.68 6.20 11.76
CA LEU A 542 11.06 7.49 12.08
C LEU A 542 10.00 7.82 11.01
N ASP A 543 8.86 8.35 11.44
CA ASP A 543 7.87 8.94 10.53
C ASP A 543 8.29 10.36 10.08
N ALA A 544 7.42 11.03 9.32
CA ALA A 544 7.66 12.38 8.83
C ALA A 544 7.81 13.42 9.96
N ASP A 545 7.23 13.15 11.13
CA ASP A 545 7.27 14.02 12.32
C ASP A 545 8.41 13.65 13.28
N GLY A 546 9.25 12.68 12.89
CA GLY A 546 10.39 12.20 13.69
C GLY A 546 10.03 11.26 14.83
N GLN A 547 8.82 10.68 14.83
CA GLN A 547 8.38 9.69 15.80
C GLN A 547 8.78 8.29 15.34
N LEU A 548 9.28 7.45 16.25
CA LEU A 548 9.66 6.08 15.92
C LEU A 548 8.41 5.20 15.82
N CYS A 549 8.16 4.64 14.65
CA CYS A 549 6.97 3.87 14.28
C CYS A 549 7.32 2.47 13.80
N PHE A 550 6.34 1.56 13.88
CA PHE A 550 6.44 0.19 13.35
C PHE A 550 5.74 0.11 12.00
N TYR A 551 6.48 -0.24 10.96
CA TYR A 551 6.01 -0.36 9.58
C TYR A 551 5.83 -1.83 9.22
N LEU A 552 4.74 -2.17 8.51
CA LEU A 552 4.40 -3.53 8.10
C LEU A 552 3.82 -3.55 6.68
N TRP A 553 4.24 -4.51 5.85
CA TRP A 553 3.68 -4.75 4.50
C TRP A 553 3.62 -6.23 4.17
N SER A 554 2.81 -6.52 3.15
CA SER A 554 2.75 -7.82 2.47
C SER A 554 2.38 -8.99 3.39
N GLY A 555 2.60 -10.20 2.91
CA GLY A 555 2.26 -11.46 3.57
C GLY A 555 1.18 -12.21 2.83
N PHE A 556 0.82 -13.38 3.34
CA PHE A 556 -0.17 -14.23 2.71
C PHE A 556 -0.91 -15.09 3.76
N ALA A 557 -2.05 -15.65 3.36
CA ALA A 557 -2.76 -16.63 4.17
C ALA A 557 -3.23 -17.80 3.30
N ALA A 558 -3.04 -19.02 3.79
CA ALA A 558 -3.61 -20.21 3.20
C ALA A 558 -5.15 -20.19 3.34
N PRO A 559 -5.89 -20.88 2.46
CA PRO A 559 -7.34 -20.97 2.57
C PRO A 559 -7.73 -21.71 3.86
N VAL A 560 -8.78 -21.25 4.50
CA VAL A 560 -9.42 -21.92 5.64
C VAL A 560 -10.91 -21.95 5.39
N GLU A 561 -11.67 -22.73 6.16
CA GLU A 561 -13.13 -22.78 6.03
C GLU A 561 -13.72 -21.36 6.11
N GLY A 562 -14.49 -20.99 5.09
CA GLY A 562 -15.10 -19.67 4.96
C GLY A 562 -14.19 -18.54 4.47
N ARG A 563 -12.88 -18.79 4.22
CA ARG A 563 -11.95 -17.78 3.70
C ARG A 563 -11.02 -18.36 2.62
N ALA A 564 -11.02 -17.75 1.45
CA ALA A 564 -10.10 -18.09 0.36
C ALA A 564 -8.63 -17.76 0.73
N ALA A 565 -7.68 -18.36 0.00
CA ALA A 565 -6.29 -17.93 0.08
C ALA A 565 -6.15 -16.46 -0.30
N SER A 566 -5.29 -15.75 0.38
CA SER A 566 -4.99 -14.34 0.10
C SER A 566 -3.48 -14.08 0.05
N LEU A 567 -3.10 -13.12 -0.77
CA LEU A 567 -1.76 -12.56 -0.80
C LEU A 567 -1.88 -11.05 -0.72
N SER A 568 -1.34 -10.47 0.34
CA SER A 568 -1.43 -9.05 0.63
C SER A 568 -0.24 -8.29 0.04
N VAL A 569 -0.48 -7.12 -0.51
CA VAL A 569 0.53 -6.14 -0.97
C VAL A 569 0.40 -4.81 -0.23
N ASP A 570 -0.67 -4.66 0.56
CA ASP A 570 -0.98 -3.51 1.40
C ASP A 570 -0.02 -3.37 2.59
N GLY A 571 0.02 -2.19 3.17
CA GLY A 571 0.87 -1.87 4.32
C GLY A 571 0.15 -1.05 5.38
N TYR A 572 0.76 -1.02 6.56
CA TYR A 572 0.27 -0.27 7.72
C TYR A 572 1.44 0.25 8.54
N VAL A 573 1.28 1.41 9.15
CA VAL A 573 2.20 1.94 10.15
C VAL A 573 1.48 2.06 11.50
N TYR A 574 2.13 1.59 12.55
CA TYR A 574 1.67 1.76 13.93
C TYR A 574 2.48 2.86 14.61
N SER A 575 1.77 3.82 15.18
CA SER A 575 2.34 4.86 16.04
C SER A 575 2.18 4.48 17.50
N PRO A 576 3.27 4.18 18.23
CA PRO A 576 3.18 3.89 19.66
C PRO A 576 2.70 5.07 20.50
N ALA A 577 2.88 6.31 20.01
CA ALA A 577 2.44 7.51 20.70
C ALA A 577 0.92 7.70 20.65
N ALA A 578 0.31 7.33 19.52
CA ALA A 578 -1.13 7.41 19.30
C ALA A 578 -1.88 6.09 19.62
N ASP A 579 -1.15 4.98 19.78
CA ASP A 579 -1.68 3.60 19.91
C ASP A 579 -2.62 3.21 18.74
N THR A 580 -2.31 3.66 17.52
CA THR A 580 -3.15 3.49 16.32
C THR A 580 -2.37 3.01 15.11
N TRP A 581 -3.09 2.33 14.19
CA TRP A 581 -2.60 1.94 12.89
C TRP A 581 -3.13 2.86 11.79
N THR A 582 -2.26 3.23 10.85
CA THR A 582 -2.61 4.00 9.65
C THR A 582 -2.23 3.19 8.41
N PRO A 583 -3.10 3.12 7.37
CA PRO A 583 -2.75 2.49 6.09
C PRO A 583 -1.58 3.18 5.40
N LEU A 584 -0.77 2.39 4.69
CA LEU A 584 0.34 2.84 3.85
C LEU A 584 0.10 2.51 2.38
N PRO A 585 0.76 3.20 1.45
CA PRO A 585 0.76 2.83 0.03
C PRO A 585 1.20 1.37 -0.16
N GLU A 586 0.57 0.71 -1.12
CA GLU A 586 0.95 -0.64 -1.53
C GLU A 586 2.36 -0.67 -2.11
N VAL A 587 3.01 -1.81 -2.01
CA VAL A 587 4.33 -2.01 -2.60
C VAL A 587 4.22 -2.03 -4.12
N VAL A 588 4.92 -1.12 -4.78
CA VAL A 588 4.97 -1.04 -6.25
C VAL A 588 6.40 -1.02 -6.78
N ASN A 589 6.58 -1.49 -8.00
CA ASN A 589 7.86 -1.40 -8.72
C ASN A 589 7.97 -0.09 -9.52
N GLU A 590 9.04 0.06 -10.28
CA GLU A 590 9.32 1.21 -11.15
C GLU A 590 8.28 1.43 -12.26
N ALA A 591 7.51 0.41 -12.61
CA ALA A 591 6.41 0.49 -13.57
C ALA A 591 5.05 0.80 -12.90
N GLY A 592 5.01 0.93 -11.57
CA GLY A 592 3.77 1.10 -10.81
C GLY A 592 2.97 -0.19 -10.60
N GLU A 593 3.53 -1.35 -10.97
CA GLU A 593 2.88 -2.64 -10.74
C GLU A 593 3.07 -3.08 -9.28
N THR A 594 2.05 -3.67 -8.69
CA THR A 594 2.11 -4.18 -7.31
C THR A 594 3.05 -5.38 -7.20
N VAL A 595 3.91 -5.34 -6.18
CA VAL A 595 4.91 -6.36 -5.88
C VAL A 595 4.63 -6.99 -4.53
N SER A 596 4.68 -8.32 -4.43
CA SER A 596 4.64 -8.99 -3.13
C SER A 596 6.04 -9.04 -2.51
N LEU A 597 6.11 -8.69 -1.24
CA LEU A 597 7.26 -8.91 -0.36
C LEU A 597 6.96 -10.00 0.69
N GLY A 598 5.89 -10.78 0.50
CA GLY A 598 5.57 -11.92 1.38
C GLY A 598 6.70 -12.93 1.40
N GLY A 599 7.21 -13.26 2.60
CA GLY A 599 8.42 -14.08 2.77
C GLY A 599 9.74 -13.35 2.50
N GLY A 600 9.70 -12.06 2.11
CA GLY A 600 10.85 -11.19 1.98
C GLY A 600 11.37 -10.68 3.32
N VAL A 601 12.22 -9.66 3.26
CA VAL A 601 12.86 -9.03 4.42
C VAL A 601 12.91 -7.52 4.26
N ALA A 602 12.89 -6.80 5.39
CA ALA A 602 12.98 -5.34 5.44
C ALA A 602 13.93 -4.89 6.55
N THR A 603 14.48 -3.69 6.39
CA THR A 603 15.31 -3.03 7.41
C THR A 603 15.28 -1.52 7.24
N ALA A 604 15.37 -0.79 8.35
CA ALA A 604 15.52 0.65 8.32
C ALA A 604 16.92 1.06 7.82
N TRP A 605 16.99 2.21 7.12
CA TRP A 605 18.23 2.81 6.68
C TRP A 605 18.18 4.33 6.86
N GLY A 606 19.22 4.90 7.45
CA GLY A 606 19.22 6.31 7.78
C GLY A 606 18.04 6.71 8.65
N LYS A 607 17.51 7.91 8.44
CA LYS A 607 16.43 8.46 9.29
C LYS A 607 15.01 8.24 8.73
N ASN A 608 14.88 7.88 7.44
CA ASN A 608 13.57 7.91 6.76
C ASN A 608 13.41 6.89 5.63
N LEU A 609 14.33 5.95 5.48
CA LEU A 609 14.25 4.93 4.44
C LEU A 609 14.04 3.54 5.04
N ILE A 610 13.30 2.70 4.32
CA ILE A 610 13.16 1.27 4.61
C ILE A 610 13.55 0.50 3.36
N ILE A 611 14.58 -0.32 3.48
CA ILE A 611 15.09 -1.16 2.38
C ILE A 611 14.45 -2.53 2.48
N CYS A 612 13.89 -3.01 1.36
CA CYS A 612 13.17 -4.28 1.27
C CYS A 612 13.70 -5.12 0.12
N MET A 613 13.73 -6.44 0.28
CA MET A 613 14.15 -7.36 -0.78
C MET A 613 13.58 -8.76 -0.60
N GLY A 614 13.62 -9.54 -1.69
CA GLY A 614 13.08 -10.90 -1.71
C GLY A 614 11.55 -10.94 -1.71
N GLY A 615 10.99 -12.09 -1.42
CA GLY A 615 9.55 -12.34 -1.44
C GLY A 615 9.08 -13.11 -2.68
N VAL A 616 7.90 -13.68 -2.58
CA VAL A 616 7.30 -14.53 -3.60
C VAL A 616 6.59 -13.72 -4.70
N ASP A 617 6.49 -14.28 -5.92
CA ASP A 617 5.63 -13.71 -6.97
C ASP A 617 4.16 -13.84 -6.57
N LYS A 618 3.42 -12.72 -6.63
CA LYS A 618 2.05 -12.67 -6.12
C LYS A 618 1.10 -13.62 -6.86
N ASP A 619 1.19 -13.71 -8.19
CA ASP A 619 0.24 -14.44 -9.02
C ASP A 619 0.52 -15.95 -9.01
N ILE A 620 1.79 -16.31 -9.11
CA ILE A 620 2.20 -17.72 -9.06
C ILE A 620 1.91 -18.30 -7.68
N PHE A 621 2.27 -17.56 -6.62
CA PHE A 621 2.13 -18.06 -5.27
C PHE A 621 0.66 -18.08 -4.80
N LEU A 622 -0.14 -17.09 -5.15
CA LEU A 622 -1.58 -17.08 -4.84
C LEU A 622 -2.30 -18.27 -5.50
N ARG A 623 -2.01 -18.53 -6.79
CA ARG A 623 -2.56 -19.72 -7.48
C ARG A 623 -2.17 -21.01 -6.78
N ALA A 624 -0.91 -21.12 -6.33
CA ALA A 624 -0.46 -22.30 -5.60
C ALA A 624 -1.11 -22.45 -4.22
N LEU A 625 -1.39 -21.37 -3.52
CA LEU A 625 -2.13 -21.39 -2.26
C LEU A 625 -3.58 -21.83 -2.46
N GLN A 626 -4.23 -21.39 -3.54
CA GLN A 626 -5.61 -21.75 -3.86
C GLN A 626 -5.73 -23.21 -4.28
N LYS A 627 -4.90 -23.65 -5.23
CA LYS A 627 -4.88 -25.00 -5.79
C LYS A 627 -3.49 -25.32 -6.33
N PRO A 628 -2.60 -25.92 -5.55
CA PRO A 628 -1.28 -26.28 -6.04
C PRO A 628 -1.36 -27.31 -7.17
N ALA A 629 -0.68 -27.04 -8.29
CA ALA A 629 -0.51 -28.02 -9.36
C ALA A 629 0.39 -29.16 -8.86
N ALA A 630 0.20 -30.38 -9.39
CA ALA A 630 0.95 -31.55 -8.96
C ALA A 630 2.48 -31.40 -9.17
N ASP A 631 2.88 -30.64 -10.18
CA ASP A 631 4.27 -30.35 -10.53
C ASP A 631 4.80 -29.03 -9.89
N TYR A 632 4.02 -28.37 -9.04
CA TYR A 632 4.36 -27.05 -8.47
C TYR A 632 5.77 -26.98 -7.87
N LEU A 633 6.25 -28.04 -7.22
CA LEU A 633 7.56 -28.05 -6.58
C LEU A 633 8.72 -28.43 -7.53
N THR A 634 8.44 -28.87 -8.78
CA THR A 634 9.44 -29.40 -9.68
C THR A 634 9.99 -28.42 -10.70
N HIS A 635 9.34 -27.27 -10.90
CA HIS A 635 9.78 -26.23 -11.83
C HIS A 635 11.19 -25.69 -11.50
N PRO A 636 11.94 -25.15 -12.49
CA PRO A 636 13.21 -24.47 -12.24
C PRO A 636 13.02 -23.20 -11.41
N VAL A 637 14.10 -22.70 -10.79
CA VAL A 637 14.06 -21.55 -9.87
C VAL A 637 13.45 -20.32 -10.55
N GLU A 638 13.80 -20.06 -11.78
CA GLU A 638 13.38 -18.89 -12.55
C GLU A 638 11.86 -18.84 -12.78
N TRP A 639 11.20 -19.98 -12.83
CA TRP A 639 9.76 -20.09 -13.03
C TRP A 639 8.97 -19.46 -11.88
N TYR A 640 9.48 -19.52 -10.64
CA TYR A 640 8.80 -18.99 -9.46
C TYR A 640 8.85 -17.46 -9.38
N ARG A 641 9.69 -16.80 -10.17
CA ARG A 641 9.81 -15.35 -10.29
C ARG A 641 9.89 -14.60 -8.95
N PHE A 642 10.59 -15.16 -7.96
CA PHE A 642 10.81 -14.47 -6.69
C PHE A 642 11.36 -13.06 -6.93
N ASN A 643 10.92 -12.11 -6.14
CA ASN A 643 11.29 -10.71 -6.32
C ASN A 643 12.81 -10.52 -6.25
N LYS A 644 13.39 -10.05 -7.36
CA LYS A 644 14.82 -9.75 -7.52
C LYS A 644 15.17 -8.28 -7.35
N ARG A 645 14.16 -7.43 -7.08
CA ARG A 645 14.35 -6.01 -6.87
C ARG A 645 14.76 -5.74 -5.42
N ILE A 646 15.65 -4.76 -5.25
CA ILE A 646 15.90 -4.10 -3.98
C ILE A 646 15.05 -2.84 -4.01
N LEU A 647 14.02 -2.80 -3.17
CA LEU A 647 13.07 -1.72 -3.08
C LEU A 647 13.39 -0.84 -1.87
N VAL A 648 13.15 0.44 -1.99
CA VAL A 648 13.23 1.41 -0.90
C VAL A 648 11.91 2.12 -0.76
N TYR A 649 11.40 2.17 0.46
CA TYR A 649 10.29 3.03 0.84
C TYR A 649 10.82 4.29 1.50
N ASP A 650 10.53 5.45 0.93
CA ASP A 650 10.79 6.75 1.57
C ASP A 650 9.58 7.12 2.43
N VAL A 651 9.78 7.18 3.72
CA VAL A 651 8.72 7.45 4.70
C VAL A 651 8.15 8.86 4.56
N ARG A 652 8.96 9.85 4.21
CA ARG A 652 8.52 11.26 4.07
C ARG A 652 7.70 11.46 2.81
N LEU A 653 8.08 10.79 1.72
CA LEU A 653 7.39 10.87 0.43
C LEU A 653 6.21 9.91 0.36
N GLN A 654 6.25 8.85 1.18
CA GLN A 654 5.34 7.72 1.11
C GLN A 654 5.35 7.07 -0.28
N GLU A 655 6.55 6.87 -0.83
CA GLU A 655 6.74 6.34 -2.18
C GLU A 655 7.76 5.21 -2.19
N TRP A 656 7.52 4.25 -3.09
CA TRP A 656 8.41 3.13 -3.34
C TRP A 656 9.32 3.41 -4.53
N GLN A 657 10.56 2.92 -4.44
CA GLN A 657 11.53 2.99 -5.52
C GLN A 657 12.32 1.71 -5.65
N THR A 658 12.65 1.32 -6.88
CA THR A 658 13.60 0.25 -7.17
C THR A 658 15.00 0.86 -7.28
N ILE A 659 15.94 0.44 -6.41
CA ILE A 659 17.32 0.93 -6.42
C ILE A 659 18.31 -0.03 -7.08
N ALA A 660 17.94 -1.31 -7.18
CA ALA A 660 18.70 -2.32 -7.91
C ALA A 660 17.85 -3.54 -8.24
N CYS A 661 18.39 -4.38 -9.14
CA CYS A 661 17.79 -5.65 -9.53
C CYS A 661 18.89 -6.71 -9.59
N THR A 662 18.80 -7.74 -8.76
CA THR A 662 19.77 -8.84 -8.72
C THR A 662 19.12 -10.17 -8.34
N PRO A 663 19.45 -11.28 -9.00
CA PRO A 663 18.98 -12.59 -8.61
C PRO A 663 19.49 -13.03 -7.22
N ASP A 664 20.54 -12.39 -6.70
CA ASP A 664 21.17 -12.76 -5.44
C ASP A 664 20.30 -12.42 -4.20
N THR A 665 19.27 -11.62 -4.36
CA THR A 665 18.30 -11.28 -3.32
C THR A 665 16.91 -11.90 -3.57
N ALA A 666 16.71 -12.62 -4.68
CA ALA A 666 15.46 -13.28 -5.02
C ALA A 666 15.23 -14.53 -4.14
N ARG A 667 14.83 -14.32 -2.90
CA ARG A 667 14.71 -15.38 -1.88
C ARG A 667 13.47 -15.14 -1.01
N ALA A 668 12.96 -16.25 -0.44
CA ALA A 668 11.97 -16.20 0.64
C ALA A 668 12.58 -16.81 1.91
N GLY A 669 12.13 -16.33 3.08
CA GLY A 669 12.64 -16.81 4.38
C GLY A 669 14.13 -16.61 4.58
N ALA A 670 14.73 -15.58 3.98
CA ALA A 670 16.08 -15.11 4.27
C ALA A 670 16.11 -14.35 5.61
N ALA A 671 17.31 -14.12 6.13
CA ALA A 671 17.52 -13.16 7.21
C ALA A 671 18.29 -11.94 6.70
N LEU A 672 18.00 -10.77 7.26
CA LEU A 672 18.66 -9.51 6.90
C LEU A 672 19.41 -8.94 8.11
N VAL A 673 20.66 -8.58 7.90
CA VAL A 673 21.53 -8.03 8.97
C VAL A 673 22.25 -6.81 8.45
N ILE A 674 22.19 -5.71 9.20
CA ILE A 674 22.97 -4.49 8.93
C ILE A 674 24.22 -4.44 9.79
N CYS A 675 25.34 -4.07 9.18
CA CYS A 675 26.56 -3.72 9.90
C CYS A 675 27.26 -2.56 9.18
N GLY A 676 27.25 -1.37 9.79
CA GLY A 676 27.76 -0.14 9.19
C GLY A 676 27.07 0.13 7.84
N LYS A 677 27.87 0.28 6.78
CA LYS A 677 27.38 0.51 5.42
C LYS A 677 27.06 -0.77 4.63
N ASN A 678 27.05 -1.93 5.28
CA ASN A 678 26.79 -3.20 4.63
C ASN A 678 25.47 -3.82 5.13
N ILE A 679 24.72 -4.35 4.18
CA ILE A 679 23.55 -5.18 4.42
C ILE A 679 23.87 -6.60 3.96
N PHE A 680 23.61 -7.57 4.82
CA PHE A 680 23.81 -8.99 4.53
C PHE A 680 22.47 -9.68 4.40
N CYS A 681 22.17 -10.21 3.20
CA CYS A 681 21.04 -11.11 2.96
C CYS A 681 21.54 -12.55 3.10
N ILE A 682 21.07 -13.25 4.13
CA ILE A 682 21.64 -14.51 4.58
C ILE A 682 20.65 -15.66 4.31
N ASN A 683 21.10 -16.71 3.62
CA ASN A 683 20.32 -17.94 3.39
C ASN A 683 18.97 -17.73 2.67
N GLY A 684 17.97 -18.56 2.99
CA GLY A 684 16.61 -18.50 2.44
C GLY A 684 16.32 -19.58 1.41
N GLU A 685 15.14 -19.47 0.81
CA GLU A 685 14.66 -20.34 -0.26
C GLU A 685 14.84 -19.67 -1.61
N LEU A 686 15.38 -20.38 -2.58
CA LEU A 686 15.41 -19.96 -3.99
C LEU A 686 14.10 -20.29 -4.72
N LYS A 687 13.43 -21.34 -4.28
CA LYS A 687 12.08 -21.78 -4.63
C LYS A 687 11.52 -22.64 -3.50
N PRO A 688 10.21 -22.88 -3.44
CA PRO A 688 9.64 -23.72 -2.40
C PRO A 688 10.39 -25.05 -2.24
N GLY A 689 10.88 -25.32 -1.03
CA GLY A 689 11.61 -26.54 -0.71
C GLY A 689 13.11 -26.55 -1.02
N VAL A 690 13.66 -25.55 -1.70
CA VAL A 690 15.10 -25.47 -2.04
C VAL A 690 15.78 -24.32 -1.30
N ARG A 691 16.68 -24.66 -0.38
CA ARG A 691 17.45 -23.70 0.44
C ARG A 691 18.79 -23.36 -0.22
N THR A 692 19.36 -22.25 0.24
CA THR A 692 20.70 -21.82 -0.20
C THR A 692 21.59 -21.48 0.99
N PRO A 693 22.88 -21.87 0.98
CA PRO A 693 23.88 -21.39 1.92
C PRO A 693 24.39 -19.98 1.55
N GLY A 694 23.89 -19.41 0.46
CA GLY A 694 24.37 -18.15 -0.07
C GLY A 694 24.18 -16.99 0.88
N ILE A 695 25.20 -16.12 0.97
CA ILE A 695 25.17 -14.85 1.69
C ILE A 695 25.53 -13.76 0.69
N THR A 696 24.67 -12.76 0.58
CA THR A 696 24.87 -11.62 -0.32
C THR A 696 25.16 -10.37 0.51
N ARG A 697 26.32 -9.73 0.27
CA ARG A 697 26.66 -8.42 0.84
C ARG A 697 26.29 -7.33 -0.14
N ILE A 698 25.53 -6.36 0.33
CA ILE A 698 25.16 -5.15 -0.37
C ILE A 698 25.85 -4.00 0.35
N ALA A 699 26.87 -3.44 -0.29
CA ALA A 699 27.57 -2.26 0.21
C ALA A 699 26.86 -1.01 -0.29
N ILE A 700 26.58 -0.10 0.61
CA ILE A 700 25.83 1.14 0.31
C ILE A 700 26.81 2.31 0.35
N LYS A 701 26.75 3.14 -0.69
CA LYS A 701 27.48 4.41 -0.80
C LYS A 701 26.61 5.52 -0.19
N GLU A 702 27.21 6.40 0.56
CA GLU A 702 26.58 7.66 0.99
C GLU A 702 26.53 8.66 -0.15
#